data_8138ddddb3f4f986e2c2525e455032e5
#
_entry.id   8138ddddb3f4f986e2c2525e455032e5
#
_cell.length_a   1.000
_cell.length_b   1.000
_cell.length_c   1.000
_cell.angle_alpha   90.00
_cell.angle_beta   90.00
_cell.angle_gamma   90.00
#
_symmetry.space_group_name_H-M   'P 1'
#
loop_
_entity.id
_entity.type
_entity.pdbx_description
1 polymer ?
#
loop_
_entity_poly.entity_id
_entity_poly.type
_entity_poly.pdbx_seq_one_letter_code
_entity_poly.pdbx_strand_id
1 'polypeptide(L)'
;MKRIVLLLALLGSEVWLSAQARPAQLPALIENSLALPRGTHRVSSANVDTPAITVRGSNIDLDLRGVELVGSPDGTAPDKFAGLAILIDGGENITIRNARIRGYKVGILARNVKNLTLSGNDVSHNWKQRLYSRVEKESLVDWMSYHNNEKDEWLRYGAGIYLKNVEGARIDRNIAKQGQNGLMITHSKNLTIWNNEFSFLSSLGIGMYRVTGSRVMHNKIDWCVRGYSHGFFNRGQDSAGILMYEQSSNNVVAYNSVTHGGDGLFLWAGQSTMDSGKGGSNNNLFWGNDFSHAPTNGIEATFSRNHFINNRVEENWHGVWGGYSFESLIIGNRFARNQEAIAIEHGQHNVIADNSFTDDDIAIRLWANETQDPNWGYPKARDTRSRDYLITMNEMSGVKTPTQITRTDNIELDATETIEIPAAPPRIKNGIDAMIPPGARRGREFIIVDEWGPYDWTSPKLWPAGRSDESPLKLRVLGPPQKWTLRSASGASVSAKAGSVPGEITVTSTAGRVVDFAVTLRDGTGRDFSYSRFFAPIDWHLRFYDISARTYEPPDMAMTQKLPVILDTRADRIDYLSGRAIAQGLPNDHIAMIGEGVVELPKGAFTLRTISDDGVRVWVDGKLVIDRWDVHESIVDEVPISGGRHELKVEYFERTGWAELRVEIVRH
;
A
#
# COMPACT_ATOMS: atom_id res chain seq x y z
N MET A 1 -45.20 -55.76 -68.09
CA MET A 1 -44.56 -54.45 -68.04
C MET A 1 -45.06 -53.77 -66.77
N LYS A 2 -44.27 -53.87 -65.65
CA LYS A 2 -44.65 -53.19 -64.40
C LYS A 2 -43.75 -51.97 -64.24
N ARG A 3 -44.35 -50.79 -64.15
CA ARG A 3 -43.63 -49.53 -63.84
C ARG A 3 -43.50 -49.41 -62.32
N ILE A 4 -42.24 -49.28 -61.82
CA ILE A 4 -41.91 -48.94 -60.43
C ILE A 4 -41.85 -47.43 -60.37
N VAL A 5 -42.63 -46.82 -59.47
CA VAL A 5 -42.60 -45.39 -59.14
C VAL A 5 -41.70 -45.27 -57.85
N LEU A 6 -40.60 -44.55 -57.96
CA LEU A 6 -39.70 -44.26 -56.83
C LEU A 6 -40.18 -42.93 -56.18
N LEU A 7 -40.64 -43.01 -54.92
CA LEU A 7 -40.94 -41.80 -54.11
C LEU A 7 -39.65 -41.37 -53.43
N LEU A 8 -39.13 -40.20 -53.78
CA LEU A 8 -38.04 -39.55 -52.96
C LEU A 8 -38.72 -38.74 -51.86
N ALA A 9 -38.48 -39.16 -50.60
CA ALA A 9 -38.80 -38.34 -49.43
C ALA A 9 -37.65 -37.34 -49.16
N LEU A 10 -37.89 -36.07 -49.37
CA LEU A 10 -37.02 -34.99 -48.95
C LEU A 10 -37.23 -34.74 -47.44
N LEU A 11 -36.30 -35.20 -46.60
CA LEU A 11 -36.19 -34.77 -45.21
C LEU A 11 -35.52 -33.37 -45.17
N GLY A 12 -36.35 -32.36 -45.02
CA GLY A 12 -35.89 -31.00 -44.71
C GLY A 12 -35.40 -30.94 -43.25
N SER A 13 -34.09 -30.91 -43.06
CA SER A 13 -33.52 -30.56 -41.77
C SER A 13 -33.62 -29.04 -41.58
N GLU A 14 -34.60 -28.59 -40.79
CA GLU A 14 -34.62 -27.23 -40.26
C GLU A 14 -33.43 -27.05 -39.29
N VAL A 15 -32.39 -26.38 -39.81
CA VAL A 15 -31.29 -25.88 -38.94
C VAL A 15 -31.83 -24.66 -38.21
N TRP A 16 -32.24 -24.86 -36.96
CA TRP A 16 -32.51 -23.76 -36.06
C TRP A 16 -31.14 -23.07 -35.74
N LEU A 17 -30.83 -22.02 -36.53
CA LEU A 17 -29.84 -21.05 -36.11
C LEU A 17 -30.43 -20.35 -34.89
N SER A 18 -29.96 -20.75 -33.68
CA SER A 18 -30.16 -19.93 -32.50
C SER A 18 -29.45 -18.61 -32.74
N ALA A 19 -30.22 -17.56 -33.04
CA ALA A 19 -29.70 -16.21 -33.02
C ALA A 19 -29.17 -15.95 -31.60
N GLN A 20 -27.85 -16.02 -31.43
CA GLN A 20 -27.24 -15.50 -30.20
C GLN A 20 -27.63 -14.02 -30.14
N ALA A 21 -28.53 -13.69 -29.23
CA ALA A 21 -28.89 -12.32 -28.95
C ALA A 21 -27.61 -11.55 -28.69
N ARG A 22 -27.31 -10.50 -29.47
CA ARG A 22 -26.19 -9.61 -29.20
C ARG A 22 -26.36 -9.14 -27.77
N PRO A 23 -25.33 -9.18 -26.92
CA PRO A 23 -25.42 -8.68 -25.56
C PRO A 23 -25.92 -7.24 -25.66
N ALA A 24 -26.95 -6.92 -24.87
CA ALA A 24 -27.55 -5.60 -24.86
C ALA A 24 -26.46 -4.58 -24.50
N GLN A 25 -26.25 -3.60 -25.37
CA GLN A 25 -25.22 -2.58 -25.17
C GLN A 25 -25.65 -1.66 -24.03
N LEU A 26 -24.77 -1.44 -23.04
CA LEU A 26 -25.03 -0.52 -21.94
C LEU A 26 -25.07 0.94 -22.46
N PRO A 27 -25.93 1.81 -21.90
CA PRO A 27 -25.90 3.22 -22.22
C PRO A 27 -24.65 3.89 -21.70
N ALA A 28 -23.99 4.71 -22.52
CA ALA A 28 -22.82 5.48 -22.08
C ALA A 28 -23.21 6.67 -21.17
N LEU A 29 -24.44 7.18 -21.28
CA LEU A 29 -25.00 8.26 -20.47
C LEU A 29 -26.34 7.83 -19.85
N ILE A 30 -26.48 8.08 -18.55
CA ILE A 30 -27.69 7.79 -17.76
C ILE A 30 -28.13 9.08 -17.08
N GLU A 31 -29.31 9.57 -17.42
CA GLU A 31 -29.88 10.79 -16.87
C GLU A 31 -31.16 10.54 -16.05
N ASN A 32 -31.63 9.32 -16.00
CA ASN A 32 -32.80 8.91 -15.23
C ASN A 32 -32.62 7.49 -14.67
N SER A 33 -33.39 7.16 -13.65
CA SER A 33 -33.43 5.80 -13.11
C SER A 33 -33.84 4.80 -14.19
N LEU A 34 -33.08 3.75 -14.36
CA LEU A 34 -33.38 2.68 -15.31
C LEU A 34 -32.79 1.35 -14.83
N ALA A 35 -33.34 0.26 -15.36
CA ALA A 35 -32.78 -1.07 -15.14
C ALA A 35 -31.77 -1.41 -16.22
N LEU A 36 -30.54 -1.78 -15.84
CA LEU A 36 -29.55 -2.29 -16.79
C LEU A 36 -29.71 -3.82 -16.96
N PRO A 37 -29.38 -4.35 -18.14
CA PRO A 37 -29.46 -5.78 -18.42
C PRO A 37 -28.46 -6.51 -17.51
N ARG A 38 -28.91 -7.60 -16.87
CA ARG A 38 -28.07 -8.45 -16.03
C ARG A 38 -27.02 -9.19 -16.87
N GLY A 39 -25.89 -9.48 -16.26
CA GLY A 39 -24.80 -10.23 -16.88
C GLY A 39 -23.45 -9.52 -16.74
N THR A 40 -22.43 -10.13 -17.33
CA THR A 40 -21.09 -9.56 -17.42
C THR A 40 -20.96 -8.73 -18.68
N HIS A 41 -20.67 -7.46 -18.52
CA HIS A 41 -20.46 -6.49 -19.59
C HIS A 41 -19.00 -6.09 -19.67
N ARG A 42 -18.36 -6.40 -20.80
CA ARG A 42 -16.98 -5.99 -21.07
C ARG A 42 -17.01 -4.62 -21.76
N VAL A 43 -16.74 -3.58 -20.98
CA VAL A 43 -16.77 -2.18 -21.45
C VAL A 43 -15.44 -1.53 -21.12
N SER A 44 -14.57 -1.40 -22.10
CA SER A 44 -13.27 -0.77 -21.93
C SER A 44 -13.41 0.75 -21.78
N SER A 45 -12.51 1.33 -21.01
CA SER A 45 -12.31 2.77 -20.86
C SER A 45 -10.81 3.04 -20.98
N ALA A 46 -10.42 3.92 -21.88
CA ALA A 46 -9.00 4.14 -22.20
C ALA A 46 -8.27 4.90 -21.09
N ASN A 47 -8.96 5.82 -20.42
CA ASN A 47 -8.44 6.62 -19.32
C ASN A 47 -9.58 7.10 -18.41
N VAL A 48 -9.26 7.78 -17.32
CA VAL A 48 -10.25 8.25 -16.34
C VAL A 48 -11.17 9.36 -16.87
N ASP A 49 -10.82 10.02 -17.98
CA ASP A 49 -11.60 11.10 -18.61
C ASP A 49 -12.62 10.57 -19.62
N THR A 50 -12.53 9.28 -19.97
CA THR A 50 -13.43 8.60 -20.89
C THR A 50 -14.15 7.43 -20.20
N PRO A 51 -15.07 7.70 -19.25
CA PRO A 51 -15.72 6.66 -18.45
C PRO A 51 -16.56 5.72 -19.32
N ALA A 52 -16.68 4.46 -18.86
CA ALA A 52 -17.54 3.49 -19.54
C ALA A 52 -19.04 3.88 -19.42
N ILE A 53 -19.43 4.43 -18.27
CA ILE A 53 -20.79 4.93 -18.00
C ILE A 53 -20.68 6.29 -17.29
N THR A 54 -21.44 7.27 -17.75
CA THR A 54 -21.63 8.55 -17.06
C THR A 54 -23.06 8.64 -16.51
N VAL A 55 -23.20 8.98 -15.23
CA VAL A 55 -24.46 9.29 -14.57
C VAL A 55 -24.53 10.79 -14.34
N ARG A 56 -25.53 11.47 -14.88
CA ARG A 56 -25.70 12.92 -14.77
C ARG A 56 -27.16 13.27 -14.52
N GLY A 57 -27.42 14.15 -13.58
CA GLY A 57 -28.78 14.56 -13.20
C GLY A 57 -29.03 14.40 -11.72
N SER A 58 -30.30 14.38 -11.33
CA SER A 58 -30.73 14.28 -9.94
C SER A 58 -31.86 13.28 -9.75
N ASN A 59 -32.03 12.77 -8.52
CA ASN A 59 -33.05 11.77 -8.17
C ASN A 59 -32.94 10.47 -8.97
N ILE A 60 -31.71 9.98 -9.16
CA ILE A 60 -31.42 8.77 -9.93
C ILE A 60 -31.14 7.61 -8.96
N ASP A 61 -31.88 6.51 -9.12
CA ASP A 61 -31.63 5.24 -8.40
C ASP A 61 -31.30 4.14 -9.42
N LEU A 62 -30.05 3.62 -9.33
CA LEU A 62 -29.56 2.54 -10.17
C LEU A 62 -29.26 1.31 -9.28
N ASP A 63 -30.15 0.32 -9.34
CA ASP A 63 -29.88 -1.01 -8.78
C ASP A 63 -29.20 -1.89 -9.83
N LEU A 64 -27.91 -2.08 -9.67
CA LEU A 64 -27.06 -2.85 -10.60
C LEU A 64 -26.93 -4.32 -10.16
N ARG A 65 -27.89 -4.87 -9.45
CA ARG A 65 -27.90 -6.26 -9.00
C ARG A 65 -27.84 -7.23 -10.18
N GLY A 66 -26.78 -8.03 -10.19
CA GLY A 66 -26.51 -8.98 -11.28
C GLY A 66 -25.85 -8.35 -12.49
N VAL A 67 -25.45 -7.10 -12.44
CA VAL A 67 -24.62 -6.42 -13.45
C VAL A 67 -23.16 -6.45 -12.99
N GLU A 68 -22.29 -6.96 -13.85
CA GLU A 68 -20.84 -6.94 -13.67
C GLU A 68 -20.18 -6.15 -14.80
N LEU A 69 -19.39 -5.13 -14.45
CA LEU A 69 -18.59 -4.35 -15.39
C LEU A 69 -17.14 -4.83 -15.36
N VAL A 70 -16.60 -5.15 -16.53
CA VAL A 70 -15.22 -5.61 -16.69
C VAL A 70 -14.49 -4.71 -17.67
N GLY A 71 -13.46 -3.99 -17.19
CA GLY A 71 -12.74 -2.97 -17.96
C GLY A 71 -11.61 -3.51 -18.83
N SER A 72 -11.01 -4.61 -18.44
CA SER A 72 -9.81 -5.14 -19.10
C SER A 72 -9.99 -6.59 -19.52
N PRO A 73 -9.31 -7.04 -20.58
CA PRO A 73 -9.32 -8.44 -21.02
C PRO A 73 -8.79 -9.39 -19.93
N ASP A 74 -9.22 -10.66 -20.00
CA ASP A 74 -8.71 -11.68 -19.10
C ASP A 74 -7.20 -11.87 -19.32
N GLY A 75 -6.45 -12.07 -18.23
CA GLY A 75 -4.99 -12.19 -18.26
C GLY A 75 -4.22 -10.86 -18.29
N THR A 76 -4.89 -9.72 -18.37
CA THR A 76 -4.24 -8.41 -18.23
C THR A 76 -3.67 -8.27 -16.80
N ALA A 77 -2.41 -7.87 -16.67
CA ALA A 77 -1.79 -7.62 -15.36
C ALA A 77 -2.46 -6.41 -14.67
N PRO A 78 -2.62 -6.44 -13.33
CA PRO A 78 -3.33 -5.40 -12.60
C PRO A 78 -2.79 -3.97 -12.78
N ASP A 79 -1.48 -3.82 -12.96
CA ASP A 79 -0.82 -2.53 -13.21
C ASP A 79 -1.11 -1.94 -14.60
N LYS A 80 -1.67 -2.73 -15.50
CA LYS A 80 -2.08 -2.33 -16.86
C LYS A 80 -3.57 -2.01 -16.98
N PHE A 81 -4.35 -2.17 -15.90
CA PHE A 81 -5.75 -1.76 -15.92
C PHE A 81 -5.86 -0.24 -16.10
N ALA A 82 -6.77 0.19 -16.94
CA ALA A 82 -6.95 1.59 -17.29
C ALA A 82 -8.41 2.03 -17.09
N GLY A 83 -8.63 3.33 -17.18
CA GLY A 83 -9.95 3.92 -17.31
C GLY A 83 -10.81 3.95 -16.06
N LEU A 84 -12.05 4.33 -16.25
CA LEU A 84 -13.07 4.57 -15.23
C LEU A 84 -14.36 3.82 -15.61
N ALA A 85 -14.91 3.03 -14.66
CA ALA A 85 -16.15 2.32 -14.95
C ALA A 85 -17.37 3.27 -14.89
N ILE A 86 -17.60 3.95 -13.76
CA ILE A 86 -18.77 4.81 -13.56
C ILE A 86 -18.31 6.19 -13.09
N LEU A 87 -18.66 7.22 -13.86
CA LEU A 87 -18.58 8.63 -13.46
C LEU A 87 -19.95 9.11 -12.99
N ILE A 88 -20.05 9.71 -11.82
CA ILE A 88 -21.21 10.47 -11.36
C ILE A 88 -20.80 11.94 -11.42
N ASP A 89 -21.36 12.70 -12.34
CA ASP A 89 -20.95 14.06 -12.69
C ASP A 89 -22.01 15.09 -12.29
N GLY A 90 -21.90 15.59 -11.06
CA GLY A 90 -22.84 16.55 -10.48
C GLY A 90 -24.18 15.94 -10.06
N GLY A 91 -25.11 16.80 -9.68
CA GLY A 91 -26.47 16.41 -9.28
C GLY A 91 -26.67 16.14 -7.80
N GLU A 92 -27.86 15.70 -7.46
CA GLU A 92 -28.23 15.38 -6.07
C GLU A 92 -29.16 14.18 -5.98
N ASN A 93 -29.20 13.53 -4.80
CA ASN A 93 -30.03 12.35 -4.53
C ASN A 93 -29.75 11.21 -5.52
N ILE A 94 -28.49 10.83 -5.69
CA ILE A 94 -28.06 9.77 -6.60
C ILE A 94 -27.72 8.53 -5.79
N THR A 95 -28.27 7.38 -6.21
CA THR A 95 -28.00 6.07 -5.62
C THR A 95 -27.42 5.12 -6.63
N ILE A 96 -26.27 4.51 -6.35
CA ILE A 96 -25.68 3.39 -7.09
C ILE A 96 -25.52 2.22 -6.11
N ARG A 97 -26.14 1.10 -6.41
CA ARG A 97 -26.09 -0.05 -5.50
C ARG A 97 -25.97 -1.41 -6.19
N ASN A 98 -25.34 -2.35 -5.48
CA ASN A 98 -25.20 -3.77 -5.87
C ASN A 98 -24.41 -4.00 -7.17
N ALA A 99 -23.56 -3.06 -7.59
CA ALA A 99 -22.69 -3.23 -8.75
C ALA A 99 -21.52 -4.17 -8.44
N ARG A 100 -21.02 -4.90 -9.47
CA ARG A 100 -19.71 -5.55 -9.46
C ARG A 100 -18.84 -4.90 -10.53
N ILE A 101 -17.69 -4.37 -10.14
CA ILE A 101 -16.83 -3.55 -11.02
C ILE A 101 -15.37 -4.00 -10.83
N ARG A 102 -14.73 -4.46 -11.91
CA ARG A 102 -13.33 -4.92 -11.87
C ARG A 102 -12.57 -4.61 -13.14
N GLY A 103 -11.23 -4.59 -13.03
CA GLY A 103 -10.34 -4.42 -14.17
C GLY A 103 -10.27 -2.99 -14.72
N TYR A 104 -10.63 -1.99 -13.90
CA TYR A 104 -10.46 -0.56 -14.20
C TYR A 104 -9.40 0.08 -13.31
N LYS A 105 -8.88 1.24 -13.68
CA LYS A 105 -8.05 2.05 -12.79
C LYS A 105 -8.87 2.65 -11.64
N VAL A 106 -10.09 3.09 -11.95
CA VAL A 106 -11.05 3.59 -10.95
C VAL A 106 -12.41 2.93 -11.18
N GLY A 107 -13.00 2.37 -10.11
CA GLY A 107 -14.32 1.74 -10.19
C GLY A 107 -15.44 2.78 -10.30
N ILE A 108 -15.64 3.60 -9.27
CA ILE A 108 -16.66 4.65 -9.21
C ILE A 108 -15.99 5.98 -8.87
N LEU A 109 -16.22 7.00 -9.67
CA LEU A 109 -15.82 8.38 -9.41
C LEU A 109 -17.07 9.26 -9.29
N ALA A 110 -17.22 9.98 -8.16
CA ALA A 110 -18.28 10.99 -8.00
C ALA A 110 -17.66 12.37 -7.80
N ARG A 111 -18.11 13.35 -8.56
CA ARG A 111 -17.69 14.75 -8.49
C ARG A 111 -18.88 15.69 -8.33
N ASN A 112 -18.78 16.64 -7.39
CA ASN A 112 -19.75 17.72 -7.19
C ASN A 112 -21.18 17.21 -6.93
N VAL A 113 -21.32 16.17 -6.11
CA VAL A 113 -22.61 15.50 -5.84
C VAL A 113 -23.10 15.81 -4.45
N LYS A 114 -24.43 16.04 -4.28
CA LYS A 114 -25.08 16.12 -2.99
C LYS A 114 -25.95 14.89 -2.73
N ASN A 115 -26.01 14.47 -1.46
CA ASN A 115 -26.83 13.32 -1.03
C ASN A 115 -26.58 12.05 -1.88
N LEU A 116 -25.31 11.66 -2.00
CA LEU A 116 -24.92 10.44 -2.73
C LEU A 116 -25.14 9.19 -1.85
N THR A 117 -25.67 8.12 -2.44
CA THR A 117 -25.67 6.79 -1.80
C THR A 117 -24.91 5.78 -2.68
N LEU A 118 -23.84 5.21 -2.12
CA LEU A 118 -23.14 4.06 -2.69
C LEU A 118 -23.28 2.88 -1.73
N SER A 119 -24.01 1.84 -2.13
CA SER A 119 -24.42 0.79 -1.19
C SER A 119 -24.30 -0.62 -1.79
N GLY A 120 -23.56 -1.50 -1.10
CA GLY A 120 -23.44 -2.90 -1.48
C GLY A 120 -22.72 -3.15 -2.82
N ASN A 121 -21.86 -2.24 -3.25
CA ASN A 121 -21.06 -2.40 -4.45
C ASN A 121 -19.79 -3.20 -4.15
N ASP A 122 -19.42 -4.13 -5.02
CA ASP A 122 -18.15 -4.83 -5.02
C ASP A 122 -17.24 -4.21 -6.11
N VAL A 123 -16.26 -3.44 -5.64
CA VAL A 123 -15.26 -2.77 -6.47
C VAL A 123 -13.87 -3.39 -6.32
N SER A 124 -13.84 -4.69 -6.02
CA SER A 124 -12.60 -5.47 -5.86
C SER A 124 -11.90 -5.74 -7.19
N HIS A 125 -10.61 -6.12 -7.13
CA HIS A 125 -9.80 -6.50 -8.28
C HIS A 125 -9.71 -5.40 -9.36
N ASN A 126 -9.62 -4.16 -8.93
CA ASN A 126 -9.27 -3.02 -9.76
C ASN A 126 -7.74 -2.79 -9.72
N TRP A 127 -7.29 -1.75 -10.39
CA TRP A 127 -5.88 -1.43 -10.59
C TRP A 127 -5.07 -1.44 -9.31
N LYS A 128 -3.85 -1.93 -9.41
CA LYS A 128 -2.78 -1.78 -8.42
C LYS A 128 -1.41 -1.78 -9.10
N GLN A 129 -0.49 -1.04 -8.55
CA GLN A 129 0.89 -0.99 -9.02
C GLN A 129 1.59 -2.30 -8.69
N ARG A 130 2.44 -2.77 -9.60
CA ARG A 130 3.40 -3.83 -9.28
C ARG A 130 4.44 -3.31 -8.31
N LEU A 131 4.74 -4.10 -7.27
CA LEU A 131 5.73 -3.78 -6.26
C LEU A 131 7.09 -4.39 -6.61
N TYR A 132 8.16 -3.71 -6.21
CA TYR A 132 9.54 -4.12 -6.41
C TYR A 132 10.27 -4.41 -5.08
N SER A 133 9.64 -4.14 -3.95
CA SER A 133 10.12 -4.57 -2.63
C SER A 133 10.16 -6.09 -2.55
N ARG A 134 11.13 -6.61 -1.80
CA ARG A 134 11.33 -8.03 -1.54
C ARG A 134 11.25 -8.30 -0.03
N VAL A 135 11.20 -9.57 0.36
CA VAL A 135 11.15 -9.96 1.79
C VAL A 135 12.32 -9.39 2.59
N GLU A 136 13.49 -9.34 1.96
CA GLU A 136 14.74 -8.87 2.58
C GLU A 136 15.02 -7.38 2.39
N LYS A 137 14.28 -6.68 1.50
CA LYS A 137 14.59 -5.30 1.16
C LYS A 137 13.41 -4.56 0.55
N GLU A 138 13.17 -3.37 1.02
CA GLU A 138 12.22 -2.42 0.44
C GLU A 138 12.79 -1.74 -0.81
N SER A 139 11.93 -1.23 -1.69
CA SER A 139 12.28 -0.42 -2.84
C SER A 139 11.56 0.93 -2.77
N LEU A 140 12.27 2.02 -3.04
CA LEU A 140 11.71 3.37 -3.01
C LEU A 140 10.66 3.58 -4.12
N VAL A 141 10.78 2.86 -5.25
CA VAL A 141 9.80 2.94 -6.33
C VAL A 141 8.38 2.53 -5.90
N ASP A 142 8.27 1.78 -4.81
CA ASP A 142 6.98 1.41 -4.24
C ASP A 142 6.38 2.53 -3.38
N TRP A 143 7.14 3.55 -3.06
CA TRP A 143 6.70 4.65 -2.22
C TRP A 143 5.80 5.60 -3.01
N MET A 144 4.72 6.06 -2.37
CA MET A 144 3.76 6.98 -2.94
C MET A 144 3.60 8.19 -2.04
N SER A 145 3.57 9.36 -2.65
CA SER A 145 3.35 10.62 -1.93
C SER A 145 1.95 11.14 -2.19
N TYR A 146 1.11 11.16 -1.16
CA TYR A 146 -0.25 11.70 -1.21
C TYR A 146 -0.30 13.16 -0.74
N HIS A 147 0.65 13.99 -1.17
CA HIS A 147 0.83 15.34 -0.61
C HIS A 147 -0.13 16.38 -1.18
N ASN A 148 -0.39 16.33 -2.47
CA ASN A 148 -1.21 17.31 -3.16
C ASN A 148 -2.41 16.66 -3.82
N ASN A 149 -3.53 17.39 -3.89
CA ASN A 149 -4.73 16.92 -4.60
C ASN A 149 -5.49 18.05 -5.31
N GLU A 150 -4.87 19.20 -5.50
CA GLU A 150 -5.53 20.35 -6.10
C GLU A 150 -5.96 20.12 -7.56
N LYS A 151 -5.28 19.19 -8.23
CA LYS A 151 -5.52 18.80 -9.63
C LYS A 151 -5.99 17.35 -9.80
N ASP A 152 -6.67 16.77 -8.81
CA ASP A 152 -7.00 15.34 -8.76
C ASP A 152 -5.78 14.41 -8.86
N GLU A 153 -4.65 14.78 -8.32
CA GLU A 153 -3.43 13.98 -8.39
C GLU A 153 -3.58 12.61 -7.73
N TRP A 154 -4.49 12.45 -6.78
CA TRP A 154 -4.78 11.16 -6.16
C TRP A 154 -5.42 10.16 -7.11
N LEU A 155 -6.09 10.60 -8.19
CA LEU A 155 -6.63 9.70 -9.23
C LEU A 155 -5.54 8.86 -9.91
N ARG A 156 -4.32 9.36 -9.99
CA ARG A 156 -3.18 8.61 -10.57
C ARG A 156 -2.90 7.31 -9.83
N TYR A 157 -3.26 7.24 -8.54
CA TYR A 157 -3.05 6.07 -7.70
C TYR A 157 -4.20 5.06 -7.72
N GLY A 158 -5.25 5.29 -8.55
CA GLY A 158 -6.40 4.39 -8.64
C GLY A 158 -7.24 4.35 -7.37
N ALA A 159 -8.46 3.86 -7.48
CA ALA A 159 -9.34 3.61 -6.33
C ALA A 159 -10.49 2.67 -6.71
N GLY A 160 -11.01 1.92 -5.73
CA GLY A 160 -12.32 1.29 -5.89
C GLY A 160 -13.41 2.35 -6.01
N ILE A 161 -13.42 3.32 -5.10
CA ILE A 161 -14.34 4.47 -5.07
C ILE A 161 -13.53 5.75 -4.85
N TYR A 162 -13.81 6.80 -5.63
CA TYR A 162 -13.21 8.11 -5.48
C TYR A 162 -14.29 9.20 -5.39
N LEU A 163 -14.23 10.04 -4.37
CA LEU A 163 -15.18 11.15 -4.14
C LEU A 163 -14.44 12.48 -4.15
N LYS A 164 -14.96 13.45 -4.90
CA LYS A 164 -14.45 14.84 -4.90
C LYS A 164 -15.58 15.83 -4.81
N ASN A 165 -15.48 16.79 -3.86
CA ASN A 165 -16.52 17.80 -3.63
C ASN A 165 -17.91 17.19 -3.40
N VAL A 166 -18.01 16.16 -2.56
CA VAL A 166 -19.26 15.48 -2.23
C VAL A 166 -19.78 15.96 -0.88
N GLU A 167 -21.04 16.30 -0.81
CA GLU A 167 -21.69 16.74 0.41
C GLU A 167 -22.85 15.82 0.78
N GLY A 168 -22.85 15.28 2.01
CA GLY A 168 -23.96 14.46 2.50
C GLY A 168 -24.01 13.08 1.81
N ALA A 169 -22.98 12.26 1.89
CA ALA A 169 -23.01 10.91 1.30
C ALA A 169 -23.25 9.83 2.34
N ARG A 170 -23.89 8.76 1.88
CA ARG A 170 -23.98 7.46 2.56
C ARG A 170 -23.21 6.41 1.77
N ILE A 171 -22.14 5.86 2.36
CA ILE A 171 -21.27 4.86 1.76
C ILE A 171 -21.33 3.62 2.66
N ASP A 172 -22.09 2.60 2.27
CA ASP A 172 -22.29 1.45 3.14
C ASP A 172 -22.30 0.10 2.42
N ARG A 173 -21.81 -0.94 3.13
CA ARG A 173 -21.74 -2.33 2.65
C ARG A 173 -20.99 -2.51 1.33
N ASN A 174 -20.10 -1.59 0.98
CA ASN A 174 -19.26 -1.75 -0.19
C ASN A 174 -18.04 -2.63 0.15
N ILE A 175 -17.52 -3.31 -0.85
CA ILE A 175 -16.34 -4.19 -0.75
C ILE A 175 -15.30 -3.72 -1.74
N ALA A 176 -14.07 -3.55 -1.27
CA ALA A 176 -12.90 -3.35 -2.11
C ALA A 176 -11.75 -4.22 -1.58
N LYS A 177 -11.31 -5.18 -2.39
CA LYS A 177 -10.21 -6.09 -2.08
C LYS A 177 -9.30 -6.25 -3.28
N GLN A 178 -8.02 -6.57 -3.05
CA GLN A 178 -7.08 -6.89 -4.12
C GLN A 178 -6.95 -5.79 -5.19
N GLY A 179 -7.17 -4.54 -4.80
CA GLY A 179 -6.86 -3.33 -5.53
C GLY A 179 -5.75 -2.54 -4.84
N GLN A 180 -5.56 -1.29 -5.24
CA GLN A 180 -4.61 -0.40 -4.57
C GLN A 180 -5.26 0.36 -3.43
N ASN A 181 -6.28 1.18 -3.69
CA ASN A 181 -7.00 1.96 -2.70
C ASN A 181 -8.48 1.58 -2.67
N GLY A 182 -9.09 1.56 -1.49
CA GLY A 182 -10.51 1.26 -1.33
C GLY A 182 -11.38 2.48 -1.62
N LEU A 183 -11.38 3.46 -0.73
CA LEU A 183 -12.17 4.68 -0.81
C LEU A 183 -11.27 5.91 -0.66
N MET A 184 -11.20 6.74 -1.69
CA MET A 184 -10.45 8.00 -1.68
C MET A 184 -11.41 9.18 -1.68
N ILE A 185 -11.20 10.16 -0.80
CA ILE A 185 -12.13 11.27 -0.57
C ILE A 185 -11.36 12.57 -0.51
N THR A 186 -11.81 13.55 -1.31
CA THR A 186 -11.18 14.86 -1.33
C THR A 186 -12.23 15.98 -1.26
N HIS A 187 -11.93 17.04 -0.50
CA HIS A 187 -12.76 18.26 -0.41
C HIS A 187 -14.25 17.97 -0.14
N SER A 188 -14.56 17.02 0.71
CA SER A 188 -15.92 16.52 0.95
C SER A 188 -16.33 16.69 2.41
N LYS A 189 -17.63 16.69 2.68
CA LYS A 189 -18.13 16.90 4.03
C LYS A 189 -19.43 16.17 4.33
N ASN A 190 -19.68 15.94 5.62
CA ASN A 190 -20.94 15.35 6.13
C ASN A 190 -21.22 13.95 5.56
N LEU A 191 -20.19 13.12 5.45
CA LEU A 191 -20.30 11.76 4.95
C LEU A 191 -20.57 10.78 6.09
N THR A 192 -21.34 9.72 5.81
CA THR A 192 -21.49 8.56 6.69
C THR A 192 -20.99 7.31 5.97
N ILE A 193 -19.86 6.77 6.45
CA ILE A 193 -19.13 5.64 5.85
C ILE A 193 -19.17 4.49 6.85
N TRP A 194 -19.91 3.41 6.56
CA TRP A 194 -20.16 2.39 7.55
C TRP A 194 -20.41 0.99 6.97
N ASN A 195 -20.04 -0.06 7.72
CA ASN A 195 -20.18 -1.46 7.32
C ASN A 195 -19.49 -1.82 5.98
N ASN A 196 -18.47 -1.06 5.57
CA ASN A 196 -17.69 -1.40 4.40
C ASN A 196 -16.56 -2.36 4.76
N GLU A 197 -16.11 -3.15 3.77
CA GLU A 197 -14.92 -3.97 3.87
C GLU A 197 -13.89 -3.52 2.81
N PHE A 198 -12.92 -2.72 3.24
CA PHE A 198 -11.82 -2.21 2.43
C PHE A 198 -10.51 -2.84 2.94
N SER A 199 -10.26 -4.11 2.58
CA SER A 199 -9.20 -4.93 3.14
C SER A 199 -8.34 -5.58 2.06
N PHE A 200 -7.13 -6.01 2.42
CA PHE A 200 -6.18 -6.62 1.49
C PHE A 200 -5.92 -5.72 0.28
N LEU A 201 -5.63 -4.45 0.55
CA LEU A 201 -5.33 -3.43 -0.44
C LEU A 201 -3.84 -3.10 -0.46
N SER A 202 -3.31 -2.88 -1.65
CA SER A 202 -1.87 -2.61 -1.84
C SER A 202 -1.51 -1.14 -1.57
N SER A 203 -2.27 -0.43 -0.76
CA SER A 203 -2.02 0.90 -0.22
C SER A 203 -3.08 1.25 0.84
N LEU A 204 -4.04 2.13 0.57
CA LEU A 204 -4.96 2.69 1.54
C LEU A 204 -6.34 2.00 1.57
N GLY A 205 -6.87 1.81 2.77
CA GLY A 205 -8.28 1.45 2.95
C GLY A 205 -9.18 2.65 2.69
N ILE A 206 -9.00 3.74 3.44
CA ILE A 206 -9.70 5.03 3.29
C ILE A 206 -8.69 6.16 3.31
N GLY A 207 -8.67 6.98 2.27
CA GLY A 207 -7.89 8.22 2.19
C GLY A 207 -8.80 9.45 2.26
N MET A 208 -8.46 10.40 3.13
CA MET A 208 -9.23 11.62 3.38
C MET A 208 -8.33 12.85 3.23
N TYR A 209 -8.66 13.75 2.30
CA TYR A 209 -7.97 15.01 2.08
C TYR A 209 -8.95 16.16 2.17
N ARG A 210 -8.81 17.04 3.17
CA ARG A 210 -9.76 18.13 3.47
C ARG A 210 -11.21 17.65 3.61
N VAL A 211 -11.41 16.60 4.41
CA VAL A 211 -12.71 16.01 4.68
C VAL A 211 -13.17 16.40 6.08
N THR A 212 -14.40 16.93 6.20
CA THR A 212 -14.88 17.46 7.47
C THR A 212 -16.28 16.98 7.85
N GLY A 213 -16.57 16.96 9.16
CA GLY A 213 -17.89 16.66 9.69
C GLY A 213 -18.41 15.27 9.35
N SER A 214 -17.51 14.32 9.09
CA SER A 214 -17.87 13.00 8.59
C SER A 214 -17.75 11.91 9.66
N ARG A 215 -18.43 10.80 9.45
CA ARG A 215 -18.47 9.65 10.37
C ARG A 215 -17.98 8.39 9.64
N VAL A 216 -16.88 7.81 10.11
CA VAL A 216 -16.30 6.55 9.62
C VAL A 216 -16.47 5.52 10.72
N MET A 217 -17.46 4.62 10.59
CA MET A 217 -17.88 3.77 11.71
C MET A 217 -18.16 2.33 11.26
N HIS A 218 -17.83 1.35 12.11
CA HIS A 218 -18.13 -0.07 11.85
C HIS A 218 -17.56 -0.62 10.55
N ASN A 219 -16.43 -0.09 10.06
CA ASN A 219 -15.78 -0.59 8.85
C ASN A 219 -14.67 -1.58 9.20
N LYS A 220 -14.46 -2.53 8.30
CA LYS A 220 -13.32 -3.46 8.33
C LYS A 220 -12.29 -3.00 7.30
N ILE A 221 -11.11 -2.58 7.80
CA ILE A 221 -10.05 -1.94 7.02
C ILE A 221 -8.72 -2.61 7.41
N ASP A 222 -8.59 -3.88 7.08
CA ASP A 222 -7.48 -4.72 7.54
C ASP A 222 -6.55 -5.09 6.38
N TRP A 223 -5.25 -5.28 6.65
CA TRP A 223 -4.23 -5.61 5.65
C TRP A 223 -4.18 -4.60 4.49
N CYS A 224 -4.17 -3.30 4.80
CA CYS A 224 -3.90 -2.23 3.84
C CYS A 224 -2.40 -1.91 3.91
N VAL A 225 -1.60 -2.59 3.11
CA VAL A 225 -0.14 -2.54 3.23
C VAL A 225 0.55 -2.78 1.90
N ARG A 226 1.67 -2.06 1.65
CA ARG A 226 2.52 -2.25 0.46
C ARG A 226 3.99 -2.16 0.83
N GLY A 227 4.85 -2.83 0.07
CA GLY A 227 6.28 -2.72 0.21
C GLY A 227 6.85 -3.22 1.54
N TYR A 228 6.08 -3.98 2.32
CA TYR A 228 6.52 -4.47 3.63
C TYR A 228 7.66 -5.48 3.48
N SER A 229 8.83 -5.10 3.95
CA SER A 229 9.99 -5.96 4.08
C SER A 229 10.30 -6.11 5.57
N HIS A 230 10.20 -7.32 6.10
CA HIS A 230 10.26 -7.61 7.54
C HIS A 230 11.41 -6.89 8.26
N GLY A 231 11.09 -5.89 9.09
CA GLY A 231 12.04 -5.08 9.85
C GLY A 231 12.66 -3.90 9.10
N PHE A 232 12.32 -3.66 7.84
CA PHE A 232 12.83 -2.54 7.03
C PHE A 232 11.78 -1.50 6.67
N PHE A 233 10.51 -1.74 6.96
CA PHE A 233 9.44 -0.83 6.63
C PHE A 233 9.49 0.42 7.52
N ASN A 234 9.59 1.60 6.92
CA ASN A 234 9.73 2.87 7.61
C ASN A 234 8.67 3.91 7.21
N ARG A 235 7.64 3.52 6.47
CA ARG A 235 6.64 4.45 5.94
C ARG A 235 5.23 3.96 6.15
N GLY A 236 4.33 4.89 6.52
CA GLY A 236 2.93 4.65 6.76
C GLY A 236 1.99 5.36 5.81
N GLN A 237 2.37 6.55 5.30
CA GLN A 237 1.47 7.43 4.53
C GLN A 237 0.87 6.81 3.25
N ASP A 238 1.53 5.85 2.65
CA ASP A 238 1.11 5.16 1.43
C ASP A 238 0.68 3.71 1.69
N SER A 239 0.56 3.35 2.95
CA SER A 239 0.36 1.98 3.44
C SER A 239 -0.44 1.99 4.74
N ALA A 240 -1.45 2.85 4.84
CA ALA A 240 -2.26 3.00 6.04
C ALA A 240 -3.68 2.45 5.85
N GLY A 241 -4.26 1.92 6.92
CA GLY A 241 -5.68 1.60 6.92
C GLY A 241 -6.53 2.85 6.68
N ILE A 242 -6.28 3.91 7.44
CA ILE A 242 -6.91 5.23 7.27
C ILE A 242 -5.83 6.30 7.15
N LEU A 243 -5.86 7.06 6.05
CA LEU A 243 -5.04 8.25 5.84
C LEU A 243 -5.91 9.51 6.02
N MET A 244 -5.49 10.45 6.88
CA MET A 244 -6.13 11.76 7.04
C MET A 244 -5.11 12.86 6.78
N TYR A 245 -5.33 13.60 5.71
CA TYR A 245 -4.43 14.67 5.30
C TYR A 245 -5.08 16.04 5.37
N GLU A 246 -4.26 17.03 5.55
CA GLU A 246 -4.50 18.47 5.41
C GLU A 246 -5.90 18.93 5.78
N GLN A 247 -6.10 19.40 7.00
CA GLN A 247 -7.36 19.98 7.48
C GLN A 247 -8.57 19.02 7.43
N SER A 248 -8.34 17.71 7.45
CA SER A 248 -9.41 16.73 7.68
C SER A 248 -9.81 16.76 9.15
N SER A 249 -10.80 17.58 9.48
CA SER A 249 -11.13 17.98 10.84
C SER A 249 -12.60 17.74 11.21
N ASN A 250 -12.88 17.67 12.52
CA ASN A 250 -14.23 17.49 13.06
C ASN A 250 -14.91 16.19 12.60
N ASN A 251 -14.14 15.12 12.43
CA ASN A 251 -14.66 13.81 12.03
C ASN A 251 -14.76 12.88 13.23
N VAL A 252 -15.64 11.89 13.12
CA VAL A 252 -15.79 10.78 14.09
C VAL A 252 -15.35 9.49 13.41
N VAL A 253 -14.33 8.84 13.95
CA VAL A 253 -13.83 7.53 13.50
C VAL A 253 -14.04 6.55 14.66
N ALA A 254 -15.03 5.64 14.53
CA ALA A 254 -15.42 4.83 15.67
C ALA A 254 -15.80 3.39 15.32
N TYR A 255 -15.44 2.47 16.21
CA TYR A 255 -15.85 1.05 16.13
C TYR A 255 -15.35 0.36 14.85
N ASN A 256 -14.23 0.78 14.29
CA ASN A 256 -13.62 0.17 13.10
C ASN A 256 -12.55 -0.86 13.51
N SER A 257 -12.35 -1.88 12.67
CA SER A 257 -11.10 -2.65 12.65
C SER A 257 -10.18 -2.04 11.60
N VAL A 258 -8.97 -1.66 12.01
CA VAL A 258 -7.96 -1.01 11.15
C VAL A 258 -6.60 -1.61 11.49
N THR A 259 -6.40 -2.88 11.08
CA THR A 259 -5.27 -3.68 11.55
C THR A 259 -4.37 -4.16 10.42
N HIS A 260 -3.12 -4.51 10.73
CA HIS A 260 -2.16 -5.09 9.78
C HIS A 260 -1.88 -4.18 8.57
N GLY A 261 -2.07 -2.87 8.71
CA GLY A 261 -1.60 -1.86 7.75
C GLY A 261 -0.12 -1.56 7.95
N GLY A 262 0.48 -0.75 7.10
CA GLY A 262 1.77 -0.14 7.42
C GLY A 262 1.62 0.73 8.67
N ASP A 263 0.68 1.68 8.63
CA ASP A 263 0.05 2.28 9.81
C ASP A 263 -1.41 1.84 9.92
N GLY A 264 -1.95 1.87 11.13
CA GLY A 264 -3.40 1.79 11.33
C GLY A 264 -4.06 3.10 10.89
N LEU A 265 -3.78 4.18 11.58
CA LEU A 265 -4.13 5.57 11.23
C LEU A 265 -2.85 6.36 10.93
N PHE A 266 -2.81 7.04 9.79
CA PHE A 266 -1.81 8.07 9.49
C PHE A 266 -2.51 9.43 9.34
N LEU A 267 -2.25 10.36 10.28
CA LEU A 267 -2.84 11.69 10.29
C LEU A 267 -1.72 12.74 10.24
N TRP A 268 -1.68 13.53 9.17
CA TRP A 268 -0.69 14.58 8.99
C TRP A 268 -1.32 15.93 8.62
N ALA A 269 -0.73 16.98 9.17
CA ALA A 269 -1.22 18.34 8.97
C ALA A 269 -1.02 18.89 7.56
N GLY A 270 -0.07 18.35 6.80
CA GLY A 270 0.29 18.82 5.48
C GLY A 270 1.32 19.97 5.47
N GLN A 271 1.91 20.19 4.30
CA GLN A 271 3.01 21.16 4.13
C GLN A 271 2.59 22.58 4.49
N SER A 272 1.36 22.97 4.17
CA SER A 272 0.85 24.31 4.49
C SER A 272 0.85 24.61 6.00
N THR A 273 0.59 23.60 6.83
CA THR A 273 0.70 23.72 8.29
C THR A 273 2.15 23.76 8.75
N MET A 274 3.02 22.97 8.11
CA MET A 274 4.46 22.95 8.41
C MET A 274 5.12 24.29 8.14
N ASP A 275 4.69 25.00 7.10
CA ASP A 275 5.23 26.29 6.70
C ASP A 275 4.68 27.45 7.53
N SER A 276 3.41 27.37 7.95
CA SER A 276 2.69 28.50 8.57
C SER A 276 2.44 28.34 10.08
N GLY A 277 2.55 27.13 10.61
CA GLY A 277 2.11 26.79 11.98
C GLY A 277 0.59 26.85 12.19
N LYS A 278 -0.20 27.01 11.11
CA LYS A 278 -1.66 27.12 11.15
C LYS A 278 -2.33 26.01 10.35
N GLY A 279 -3.49 25.57 10.80
CA GLY A 279 -4.21 24.47 10.18
C GLY A 279 -4.09 23.15 10.97
N GLY A 280 -3.88 22.05 10.26
CA GLY A 280 -3.83 20.72 10.84
C GLY A 280 -5.15 19.96 10.73
N SER A 281 -5.10 18.65 10.96
CA SER A 281 -6.27 17.77 11.01
C SER A 281 -6.76 17.65 12.46
N ASN A 282 -7.62 18.57 12.88
CA ASN A 282 -7.94 18.81 14.29
C ASN A 282 -9.36 18.39 14.67
N ASN A 283 -9.58 18.24 15.98
CA ASN A 283 -10.87 17.98 16.59
C ASN A 283 -11.55 16.71 16.08
N ASN A 284 -10.77 15.70 15.71
CA ASN A 284 -11.31 14.40 15.37
C ASN A 284 -11.45 13.55 16.63
N LEU A 285 -12.50 12.73 16.66
CA LEU A 285 -12.75 11.77 17.73
C LEU A 285 -12.50 10.35 17.20
N PHE A 286 -11.50 9.67 17.75
CA PHE A 286 -11.19 8.26 17.49
C PHE A 286 -11.66 7.43 18.69
N TRP A 287 -12.74 6.68 18.53
CA TRP A 287 -13.39 6.00 19.64
C TRP A 287 -13.57 4.50 19.42
N GLY A 288 -13.00 3.68 20.29
CA GLY A 288 -13.28 2.24 20.32
C GLY A 288 -12.89 1.50 19.04
N ASN A 289 -11.83 1.94 18.35
CA ASN A 289 -11.28 1.28 17.18
C ASN A 289 -10.19 0.26 17.59
N ASP A 290 -9.90 -0.68 16.71
CA ASP A 290 -8.71 -1.54 16.79
C ASP A 290 -7.66 -1.04 15.79
N PHE A 291 -6.53 -0.51 16.29
CA PHE A 291 -5.37 -0.03 15.52
C PHE A 291 -4.13 -0.88 15.82
N SER A 292 -4.26 -2.20 15.72
CA SER A 292 -3.22 -3.14 16.13
C SER A 292 -2.43 -3.72 14.96
N HIS A 293 -1.24 -4.25 15.27
CA HIS A 293 -0.39 -5.04 14.38
C HIS A 293 0.21 -4.26 13.20
N ALA A 294 0.38 -2.95 13.32
CA ALA A 294 1.11 -2.15 12.35
C ALA A 294 2.64 -2.29 12.56
N PRO A 295 3.43 -2.51 11.51
CA PRO A 295 4.89 -2.54 11.63
C PRO A 295 5.47 -1.17 12.02
N THR A 296 4.80 -0.08 11.70
CA THR A 296 5.13 1.28 12.11
C THR A 296 4.20 1.76 13.23
N ASN A 297 3.21 2.58 12.97
CA ASN A 297 2.39 3.19 14.00
C ASN A 297 0.98 2.60 14.02
N GLY A 298 0.47 2.26 15.19
CA GLY A 298 -0.96 1.99 15.35
C GLY A 298 -1.75 3.26 15.02
N ILE A 299 -1.31 4.38 15.59
CA ILE A 299 -1.85 5.73 15.38
C ILE A 299 -0.69 6.68 15.17
N GLU A 300 -0.59 7.30 13.99
CA GLU A 300 0.20 8.51 13.79
C GLU A 300 -0.72 9.72 13.78
N ALA A 301 -0.45 10.73 14.63
CA ALA A 301 -1.27 11.93 14.72
C ALA A 301 -0.39 13.12 15.05
N THR A 302 0.20 13.74 14.03
CA THR A 302 1.21 14.78 14.16
C THR A 302 0.64 16.18 13.91
N PHE A 303 1.24 17.21 14.55
CA PHE A 303 0.93 18.64 14.35
C PHE A 303 -0.56 18.98 14.51
N SER A 304 -1.24 18.32 15.46
CA SER A 304 -2.69 18.37 15.57
C SER A 304 -3.18 18.13 17.00
N ARG A 305 -4.47 18.43 17.23
CA ARG A 305 -5.17 18.10 18.46
C ARG A 305 -6.36 17.20 18.20
N ASN A 306 -6.40 16.06 18.86
CA ASN A 306 -7.43 15.04 18.63
C ASN A 306 -7.72 14.24 19.91
N HIS A 307 -8.81 13.50 19.91
CA HIS A 307 -9.22 12.66 21.03
C HIS A 307 -9.15 11.19 20.65
N PHE A 308 -8.31 10.42 21.35
CA PHE A 308 -8.12 8.97 21.19
C PHE A 308 -8.65 8.27 22.42
N ILE A 309 -9.85 7.68 22.33
CA ILE A 309 -10.57 7.20 23.49
C ILE A 309 -11.03 5.76 23.31
N ASN A 310 -10.73 4.91 24.30
CA ASN A 310 -11.13 3.50 24.36
C ASN A 310 -10.70 2.66 23.15
N ASN A 311 -9.61 2.99 22.49
CA ASN A 311 -9.08 2.21 21.37
C ASN A 311 -8.22 1.04 21.86
N ARG A 312 -8.13 -0.01 21.04
CA ARG A 312 -7.16 -1.11 21.18
C ARG A 312 -5.97 -0.81 20.28
N VAL A 313 -4.75 -0.92 20.82
CA VAL A 313 -3.52 -0.55 20.12
C VAL A 313 -2.41 -1.51 20.52
N GLU A 314 -2.27 -2.63 19.81
CA GLU A 314 -1.39 -3.73 20.22
C GLU A 314 -0.37 -4.10 19.13
N GLU A 315 0.84 -4.50 19.55
CA GLU A 315 1.91 -5.03 18.67
C GLU A 315 2.36 -4.07 17.55
N ASN A 316 2.52 -2.79 17.85
CA ASN A 316 3.05 -1.80 16.92
C ASN A 316 4.50 -1.44 17.28
N TRP A 317 5.21 -0.74 16.40
CA TRP A 317 6.39 -0.01 16.81
C TRP A 317 5.99 1.10 17.78
N HIS A 318 5.25 2.12 17.31
CA HIS A 318 4.59 3.06 18.22
C HIS A 318 3.10 2.75 18.27
N GLY A 319 2.55 2.63 19.47
CA GLY A 319 1.09 2.58 19.62
C GLY A 319 0.47 3.92 19.19
N VAL A 320 0.98 5.03 19.73
CA VAL A 320 0.68 6.41 19.30
C VAL A 320 1.99 7.14 19.00
N TRP A 321 2.15 7.63 17.78
CA TRP A 321 3.16 8.60 17.39
C TRP A 321 2.53 9.98 17.28
N GLY A 322 2.81 10.88 18.26
CA GLY A 322 2.13 12.16 18.41
C GLY A 322 3.05 13.38 18.26
N GLY A 323 3.99 13.37 17.29
CA GLY A 323 4.95 14.46 17.11
C GLY A 323 4.28 15.83 16.94
N TYR A 324 4.66 16.81 17.77
CA TYR A 324 4.09 18.16 17.80
C TYR A 324 2.57 18.20 18.06
N SER A 325 1.99 17.14 18.65
CA SER A 325 0.58 17.14 19.05
C SER A 325 0.35 18.09 20.23
N PHE A 326 -0.83 18.67 20.28
CA PHE A 326 -1.19 19.61 21.35
C PHE A 326 -2.64 19.45 21.77
N GLU A 327 -2.94 19.68 23.05
CA GLU A 327 -4.31 19.62 23.59
C GLU A 327 -5.05 18.33 23.23
N SER A 328 -4.31 17.21 23.06
CA SER A 328 -4.89 15.92 22.71
C SER A 328 -5.23 15.10 23.95
N LEU A 329 -6.33 14.33 23.86
CA LEU A 329 -6.73 13.40 24.90
C LEU A 329 -6.43 11.96 24.46
N ILE A 330 -5.62 11.25 25.24
CA ILE A 330 -5.31 9.82 25.07
C ILE A 330 -5.83 9.10 26.31
N ILE A 331 -7.08 8.65 26.28
CA ILE A 331 -7.80 8.24 27.49
C ILE A 331 -8.48 6.87 27.31
N GLY A 332 -8.35 6.00 28.32
CA GLY A 332 -9.04 4.71 28.36
C GLY A 332 -8.59 3.71 27.29
N ASN A 333 -7.46 3.94 26.62
CA ASN A 333 -7.00 3.06 25.58
C ASN A 333 -6.29 1.84 26.18
N ARG A 334 -6.31 0.75 25.41
CA ARG A 334 -5.62 -0.48 25.75
C ARG A 334 -4.42 -0.65 24.85
N PHE A 335 -3.23 -0.49 25.41
CA PHE A 335 -1.93 -0.76 24.79
C PHE A 335 -1.41 -2.12 25.21
N ALA A 336 -0.80 -2.87 24.29
CA ALA A 336 -0.13 -4.11 24.64
C ALA A 336 0.97 -4.47 23.63
N ARG A 337 2.14 -4.90 24.14
CA ARG A 337 3.26 -5.44 23.36
C ARG A 337 3.75 -4.50 22.26
N ASN A 338 3.61 -3.18 22.44
CA ASN A 338 4.24 -2.19 21.57
C ASN A 338 5.70 -1.99 21.96
N GLN A 339 6.56 -1.57 21.03
CA GLN A 339 7.91 -1.15 21.40
C GLN A 339 7.85 0.18 22.18
N GLU A 340 7.06 1.14 21.70
CA GLU A 340 6.75 2.38 22.41
C GLU A 340 5.22 2.59 22.35
N ALA A 341 4.51 2.45 23.47
CA ALA A 341 3.05 2.53 23.43
C ALA A 341 2.55 3.94 23.15
N ILE A 342 3.12 4.96 23.80
CA ILE A 342 2.87 6.39 23.50
C ILE A 342 4.22 7.07 23.34
N ALA A 343 4.47 7.66 22.17
CA ALA A 343 5.69 8.39 21.84
C ALA A 343 5.32 9.79 21.30
N ILE A 344 5.67 10.85 22.03
CA ILE A 344 5.34 12.22 21.68
C ILE A 344 6.59 13.10 21.67
N GLU A 345 6.96 13.56 20.49
CA GLU A 345 8.01 14.52 20.27
C GLU A 345 7.45 15.95 20.26
N HIS A 346 8.03 16.87 21.02
CA HIS A 346 7.63 18.28 21.04
C HIS A 346 6.14 18.56 21.31
N GLY A 347 5.45 17.70 22.04
CA GLY A 347 4.03 17.86 22.31
C GLY A 347 3.74 18.83 23.47
N GLN A 348 2.52 19.36 23.51
CA GLN A 348 2.08 20.34 24.50
C GLN A 348 0.65 20.10 24.98
N HIS A 349 0.41 20.32 26.29
CA HIS A 349 -0.93 20.28 26.89
C HIS A 349 -1.70 18.98 26.61
N ASN A 350 -1.00 17.86 26.46
CA ASN A 350 -1.65 16.57 26.21
C ASN A 350 -2.02 15.88 27.52
N VAL A 351 -3.17 15.18 27.52
CA VAL A 351 -3.65 14.39 28.64
C VAL A 351 -3.53 12.91 28.32
N ILE A 352 -2.83 12.16 29.17
CA ILE A 352 -2.62 10.70 29.06
C ILE A 352 -3.20 10.07 30.33
N ALA A 353 -4.44 9.55 30.29
CA ALA A 353 -5.14 9.12 31.48
C ALA A 353 -5.95 7.84 31.29
N ASP A 354 -6.11 7.07 32.38
CA ASP A 354 -6.97 5.88 32.43
C ASP A 354 -6.64 4.83 31.34
N ASN A 355 -5.38 4.78 30.86
CA ASN A 355 -4.95 3.81 29.88
C ASN A 355 -4.37 2.55 30.58
N SER A 356 -4.54 1.40 29.95
CA SER A 356 -3.86 0.18 30.36
C SER A 356 -2.71 -0.15 29.42
N PHE A 357 -1.55 -0.45 30.00
CA PHE A 357 -0.32 -0.85 29.30
C PHE A 357 0.06 -2.27 29.74
N THR A 358 0.23 -3.18 28.79
CA THR A 358 0.55 -4.58 29.08
C THR A 358 1.72 -5.07 28.23
N ASP A 359 2.83 -5.45 28.87
CA ASP A 359 4.01 -6.01 28.21
C ASP A 359 4.59 -5.08 27.11
N ASP A 360 4.40 -3.76 27.21
CA ASP A 360 5.02 -2.78 26.34
C ASP A 360 6.51 -2.59 26.72
N ASP A 361 7.39 -2.31 25.76
CA ASP A 361 8.79 -2.03 26.08
C ASP A 361 8.92 -0.67 26.78
N ILE A 362 8.28 0.37 26.21
CA ILE A 362 8.17 1.70 26.84
C ILE A 362 6.67 2.10 26.81
N ALA A 363 6.10 2.41 27.99
CA ALA A 363 4.71 2.83 28.04
C ALA A 363 4.53 4.28 27.55
N ILE A 364 5.31 5.22 28.10
CA ILE A 364 5.20 6.65 27.72
C ILE A 364 6.58 7.23 27.49
N ARG A 365 6.84 7.71 26.28
CA ARG A 365 8.03 8.44 25.90
C ARG A 365 7.70 9.86 25.47
N LEU A 366 8.30 10.86 26.16
CA LEU A 366 8.11 12.28 25.87
C LEU A 366 9.47 12.97 25.69
N TRP A 367 9.62 13.74 24.61
CA TRP A 367 10.91 14.45 24.43
C TRP A 367 10.80 15.69 23.52
N ALA A 368 11.84 16.51 23.59
CA ALA A 368 12.17 17.50 22.58
C ALA A 368 13.56 17.23 22.03
N ASN A 369 13.79 17.55 20.77
CA ASN A 369 15.11 17.56 20.15
C ASN A 369 15.96 18.68 20.75
N GLU A 370 17.28 18.48 20.80
CA GLU A 370 18.22 19.47 21.32
C GLU A 370 18.25 20.72 20.45
N THR A 371 18.14 20.51 19.14
CA THR A 371 18.14 21.58 18.13
C THR A 371 17.01 21.37 17.14
N GLN A 372 16.45 22.46 16.63
CA GLN A 372 15.51 22.48 15.51
C GLN A 372 16.08 23.33 14.41
N ASP A 373 15.70 23.06 13.16
CA ASP A 373 16.07 23.91 12.02
C ASP A 373 15.54 25.34 12.23
N PRO A 374 16.40 26.34 12.34
CA PRO A 374 15.97 27.74 12.55
C PRO A 374 15.20 28.31 11.35
N ASN A 375 15.27 27.66 10.20
CA ASN A 375 14.57 28.11 8.98
C ASN A 375 13.18 27.48 8.84
N TRP A 376 12.88 26.45 9.61
CA TRP A 376 11.59 25.79 9.54
C TRP A 376 10.44 26.71 9.96
N GLY A 377 9.36 26.75 9.16
CA GLY A 377 8.25 27.67 9.36
C GLY A 377 7.43 27.38 10.62
N TYR A 378 7.24 26.11 10.95
CA TYR A 378 6.40 25.70 12.09
C TYR A 378 6.91 26.24 13.44
N PRO A 379 8.19 26.03 13.84
CA PRO A 379 8.73 26.62 15.07
C PRO A 379 8.77 28.15 15.08
N LYS A 380 8.85 28.80 13.91
CA LYS A 380 8.77 30.26 13.84
C LYS A 380 7.37 30.81 14.17
N ALA A 381 6.34 30.01 13.92
CA ALA A 381 4.94 30.39 14.09
C ALA A 381 4.32 29.90 15.40
N ARG A 382 4.88 28.85 16.01
CA ARG A 382 4.37 28.22 17.24
C ARG A 382 5.48 27.93 18.23
N ASP A 383 5.13 27.93 19.52
CA ASP A 383 5.96 27.30 20.54
C ASP A 383 6.01 25.80 20.29
N THR A 384 7.19 25.22 20.25
CA THR A 384 7.44 23.79 20.01
C THR A 384 8.18 23.12 21.17
N ARG A 385 8.21 23.74 22.36
CA ARG A 385 8.76 23.09 23.56
C ARG A 385 7.85 21.92 23.94
N SER A 386 8.44 20.81 24.38
CA SER A 386 7.70 19.71 24.98
C SER A 386 7.34 20.08 26.43
N ARG A 387 6.06 20.22 26.77
CA ARG A 387 5.63 20.69 28.09
C ARG A 387 4.15 20.52 28.39
N ASP A 388 3.79 20.69 29.66
CA ASP A 388 2.42 20.76 30.15
C ASP A 388 1.63 19.48 29.88
N TYR A 389 2.08 18.37 30.43
CA TYR A 389 1.39 17.09 30.36
C TYR A 389 0.67 16.78 31.66
N LEU A 390 -0.55 16.22 31.55
CA LEU A 390 -1.23 15.55 32.65
C LEU A 390 -1.18 14.03 32.37
N ILE A 391 -0.54 13.29 33.29
CA ILE A 391 -0.42 11.83 33.21
C ILE A 391 -0.96 11.23 34.51
N THR A 392 -2.12 10.58 34.43
CA THR A 392 -2.78 10.10 35.65
C THR A 392 -3.62 8.85 35.43
N MET A 393 -3.91 8.09 36.49
CA MET A 393 -4.79 6.91 36.50
C MET A 393 -4.41 5.81 35.47
N ASN A 394 -3.19 5.77 34.99
CA ASN A 394 -2.73 4.76 34.05
C ASN A 394 -2.32 3.46 34.78
N GLU A 395 -2.74 2.32 34.25
CA GLU A 395 -2.40 1.00 34.78
C GLU A 395 -1.29 0.35 33.93
N MET A 396 -0.23 -0.17 34.57
CA MET A 396 0.91 -0.79 33.89
C MET A 396 1.17 -2.20 34.43
N SER A 397 1.27 -3.18 33.53
CA SER A 397 1.58 -4.57 33.87
C SER A 397 2.61 -5.14 32.89
N GLY A 398 3.72 -5.67 33.38
CA GLY A 398 4.78 -6.25 32.54
C GLY A 398 5.58 -5.26 31.70
N VAL A 399 5.37 -3.95 31.87
CA VAL A 399 6.05 -2.88 31.13
C VAL A 399 7.54 -2.81 31.54
N LYS A 400 8.47 -2.77 30.56
CA LYS A 400 9.91 -2.71 30.86
C LYS A 400 10.33 -1.32 31.34
N THR A 401 9.84 -0.26 30.69
CA THR A 401 10.15 1.13 31.04
C THR A 401 8.83 1.91 31.14
N PRO A 402 8.34 2.23 32.34
CA PRO A 402 7.10 2.98 32.55
C PRO A 402 7.10 4.34 31.85
N THR A 403 8.15 5.13 32.03
CA THR A 403 8.28 6.45 31.41
C THR A 403 9.71 6.73 30.98
N GLN A 404 9.88 7.35 29.83
CA GLN A 404 11.13 7.89 29.33
C GLN A 404 10.95 9.34 28.92
N ILE A 405 11.42 10.27 29.75
CA ILE A 405 11.15 11.71 29.58
C ILE A 405 12.47 12.45 29.43
N THR A 406 12.58 13.27 28.37
CA THR A 406 13.79 14.03 28.08
C THR A 406 13.42 15.42 27.55
N ARG A 407 13.98 16.50 28.13
CA ARG A 407 13.74 17.89 27.72
C ARG A 407 12.23 18.22 27.60
N THR A 408 11.46 17.81 28.61
CA THR A 408 10.03 18.05 28.73
C THR A 408 9.73 18.66 30.08
N ASP A 409 9.06 19.79 30.08
CA ASP A 409 8.81 20.59 31.28
C ASP A 409 7.36 20.45 31.76
N ASN A 410 7.12 20.76 33.03
CA ASN A 410 5.80 20.87 33.64
C ASN A 410 4.91 19.64 33.40
N ILE A 411 5.33 18.51 33.97
CA ILE A 411 4.57 17.25 33.90
C ILE A 411 3.87 17.05 35.24
N GLU A 412 2.54 16.99 35.20
CA GLU A 412 1.73 16.68 36.35
C GLU A 412 1.43 15.18 36.39
N LEU A 413 1.88 14.52 37.45
CA LEU A 413 1.70 13.08 37.67
C LEU A 413 0.67 12.86 38.77
N ASP A 414 -0.23 11.89 38.52
CA ASP A 414 -1.21 11.40 39.50
C ASP A 414 -2.11 12.48 40.12
N ALA A 415 -2.39 13.53 39.35
CA ALA A 415 -3.34 14.56 39.77
C ALA A 415 -4.77 14.01 39.87
N THR A 416 -5.54 14.59 40.80
CA THR A 416 -6.96 14.24 41.04
C THR A 416 -7.90 15.17 40.27
N GLU A 417 -7.50 15.66 39.11
CA GLU A 417 -8.33 16.55 38.33
C GLU A 417 -9.49 15.83 37.65
N THR A 418 -10.60 16.48 37.52
CA THR A 418 -11.74 15.99 36.73
C THR A 418 -11.47 16.24 35.25
N ILE A 419 -11.24 15.18 34.48
CA ILE A 419 -11.04 15.26 33.04
C ILE A 419 -12.39 15.14 32.33
N GLU A 420 -12.73 16.14 31.51
CA GLU A 420 -13.95 16.10 30.71
C GLU A 420 -13.70 15.21 29.47
N ILE A 421 -14.40 14.08 29.41
CA ILE A 421 -14.28 13.11 28.33
C ILE A 421 -15.47 13.25 27.38
N PRO A 422 -15.28 13.36 26.05
CA PRO A 422 -16.37 13.33 25.10
C PRO A 422 -17.28 12.11 25.27
N ALA A 423 -18.57 12.26 25.04
CA ALA A 423 -19.50 11.14 25.10
C ALA A 423 -19.22 10.14 23.98
N ALA A 424 -19.48 8.85 24.26
CA ALA A 424 -19.36 7.80 23.26
C ALA A 424 -20.23 8.11 22.02
N PRO A 425 -19.68 8.04 20.80
CA PRO A 425 -20.48 8.20 19.60
C PRO A 425 -21.59 7.14 19.55
N PRO A 426 -22.84 7.52 19.25
CA PRO A 426 -23.90 6.54 19.13
C PRO A 426 -23.60 5.57 17.98
N ARG A 427 -23.72 4.26 18.25
CA ARG A 427 -23.56 3.24 17.23
C ARG A 427 -24.62 3.42 16.14
N ILE A 428 -24.22 3.17 14.89
CA ILE A 428 -25.17 3.18 13.78
C ILE A 428 -26.09 1.95 13.91
N LYS A 429 -27.40 2.13 13.75
CA LYS A 429 -28.35 1.02 13.75
C LYS A 429 -27.98 0.01 12.67
N ASN A 430 -27.84 -1.26 13.02
CA ASN A 430 -27.30 -2.34 12.20
C ASN A 430 -25.81 -2.18 11.85
N GLY A 431 -25.05 -1.37 12.58
CA GLY A 431 -23.59 -1.37 12.52
C GLY A 431 -23.03 -2.73 12.97
N ILE A 432 -22.16 -3.32 12.14
CA ILE A 432 -21.49 -4.58 12.49
C ILE A 432 -20.37 -4.34 13.49
N ASP A 433 -20.02 -5.35 14.26
CA ASP A 433 -18.74 -5.37 14.97
C ASP A 433 -17.65 -5.76 13.99
N ALA A 434 -16.85 -4.78 13.59
CA ALA A 434 -15.80 -4.97 12.57
C ALA A 434 -14.50 -5.53 13.16
N MET A 435 -14.32 -5.50 14.48
CA MET A 435 -13.07 -5.94 15.12
C MET A 435 -12.79 -7.41 14.88
N ILE A 436 -11.51 -7.74 14.71
CA ILE A 436 -11.05 -9.11 14.55
C ILE A 436 -11.35 -9.89 15.83
N PRO A 437 -12.11 -11.00 15.77
CA PRO A 437 -12.44 -11.79 16.95
C PRO A 437 -11.19 -12.36 17.63
N PRO A 438 -11.23 -12.62 18.94
CA PRO A 438 -10.19 -13.38 19.61
C PRO A 438 -9.98 -14.74 18.92
N GLY A 439 -8.72 -15.17 18.76
CA GLY A 439 -8.36 -16.44 18.10
C GLY A 439 -8.35 -16.40 16.56
N ALA A 440 -8.77 -15.31 15.92
CA ALA A 440 -8.52 -15.10 14.49
C ALA A 440 -7.03 -14.78 14.24
N ARG A 441 -6.64 -14.65 12.95
CA ARG A 441 -5.28 -14.25 12.57
C ARG A 441 -4.97 -12.88 13.15
N ARG A 442 -4.05 -12.87 14.09
CA ARG A 442 -3.56 -11.66 14.77
C ARG A 442 -2.05 -11.73 14.79
N GLY A 443 -1.40 -10.54 14.81
CA GLY A 443 0.05 -10.45 14.80
C GLY A 443 0.63 -10.07 13.44
N ARG A 444 1.78 -9.43 13.48
CA ARG A 444 2.49 -8.93 12.29
C ARG A 444 2.99 -10.05 11.37
N GLU A 445 3.17 -11.27 11.89
CA GLU A 445 3.56 -12.46 11.10
C GLU A 445 2.54 -12.85 10.01
N PHE A 446 1.31 -12.36 10.11
CA PHE A 446 0.28 -12.55 9.08
C PHE A 446 0.34 -11.50 7.95
N ILE A 447 1.21 -10.50 8.05
CA ILE A 447 1.45 -9.54 6.97
C ILE A 447 2.41 -10.19 5.97
N ILE A 448 1.87 -10.65 4.85
CA ILE A 448 2.61 -11.24 3.73
C ILE A 448 2.29 -10.40 2.50
N VAL A 449 3.29 -9.79 1.89
CA VAL A 449 3.15 -8.90 0.72
C VAL A 449 4.03 -9.40 -0.41
N ASP A 450 3.44 -9.67 -1.56
CA ASP A 450 4.15 -9.99 -2.80
C ASP A 450 4.15 -8.81 -3.79
N GLU A 451 4.58 -9.04 -5.01
CA GLU A 451 4.61 -8.03 -6.07
C GLU A 451 3.22 -7.46 -6.42
N TRP A 452 2.16 -8.08 -5.93
CA TRP A 452 0.76 -7.68 -6.15
C TRP A 452 0.04 -7.24 -4.87
N GLY A 453 0.79 -6.98 -3.78
CA GLY A 453 0.24 -6.50 -2.52
C GLY A 453 -0.05 -7.61 -1.51
N PRO A 454 -0.89 -7.34 -0.51
CA PRO A 454 -1.08 -8.25 0.61
C PRO A 454 -1.81 -9.54 0.23
N TYR A 455 -1.29 -10.65 0.76
CA TYR A 455 -1.88 -11.96 0.62
C TYR A 455 -3.11 -12.12 1.53
N ASP A 456 -4.22 -12.58 0.96
CA ASP A 456 -5.53 -12.61 1.62
C ASP A 456 -5.85 -13.94 2.35
N TRP A 457 -4.93 -14.91 2.33
CA TRP A 457 -5.08 -16.21 2.98
C TRP A 457 -6.22 -17.11 2.44
N THR A 458 -6.78 -16.79 1.28
CA THR A 458 -7.92 -17.55 0.71
C THR A 458 -7.49 -18.77 -0.10
N SER A 459 -6.24 -18.80 -0.55
CA SER A 459 -5.68 -19.89 -1.36
C SER A 459 -4.26 -20.23 -0.92
N PRO A 460 -3.74 -21.44 -1.22
CA PRO A 460 -2.35 -21.77 -0.88
C PRO A 460 -1.35 -20.86 -1.60
N LYS A 461 -0.24 -20.57 -0.90
CA LYS A 461 0.88 -19.76 -1.40
C LYS A 461 2.21 -20.34 -0.93
N LEU A 462 3.21 -20.35 -1.82
CA LEU A 462 4.61 -20.54 -1.45
C LEU A 462 5.24 -19.20 -1.14
N TRP A 463 5.93 -19.11 0.02
CA TRP A 463 6.54 -17.89 0.49
C TRP A 463 7.96 -18.12 1.03
N PRO A 464 8.98 -17.36 0.61
CA PRO A 464 10.34 -17.53 1.10
C PRO A 464 10.44 -17.21 2.60
N ALA A 465 11.10 -18.09 3.37
CA ALA A 465 11.33 -17.93 4.80
C ALA A 465 12.67 -17.24 5.13
N GLY A 466 13.40 -16.81 4.12
CA GLY A 466 14.69 -16.12 4.21
C GLY A 466 14.96 -15.37 2.91
N ARG A 467 16.23 -15.04 2.66
CA ARG A 467 16.62 -14.37 1.42
C ARG A 467 16.24 -15.21 0.21
N SER A 468 15.53 -14.60 -0.72
CA SER A 468 14.96 -15.29 -1.88
C SER A 468 15.99 -15.66 -2.96
N ASP A 469 17.20 -15.11 -2.88
CA ASP A 469 18.32 -15.31 -3.82
C ASP A 469 19.36 -16.34 -3.33
N GLU A 470 19.09 -17.04 -2.24
CA GLU A 470 19.95 -18.08 -1.69
C GLU A 470 19.52 -19.49 -2.09
N SER A 471 20.46 -20.44 -2.05
CA SER A 471 20.18 -21.87 -2.22
C SER A 471 21.04 -22.68 -1.23
N PRO A 472 20.45 -23.58 -0.43
CA PRO A 472 19.04 -23.98 -0.40
C PRO A 472 18.11 -22.90 0.18
N LEU A 473 16.90 -22.79 -0.40
CA LEU A 473 15.85 -21.88 0.05
C LEU A 473 14.73 -22.64 0.78
N LYS A 474 14.35 -22.14 1.95
CA LYS A 474 13.16 -22.61 2.65
C LYS A 474 11.92 -21.85 2.14
N LEU A 475 10.89 -22.60 1.74
CA LEU A 475 9.59 -22.05 1.36
C LEU A 475 8.54 -22.49 2.36
N ARG A 476 7.87 -21.52 2.98
CA ARG A 476 6.65 -21.77 3.76
C ARG A 476 5.50 -22.06 2.82
N VAL A 477 4.68 -23.04 3.16
CA VAL A 477 3.43 -23.36 2.46
C VAL A 477 2.31 -22.75 3.28
N LEU A 478 1.79 -21.62 2.85
CA LEU A 478 0.79 -20.83 3.56
C LEU A 478 -0.61 -21.08 3.00
N GLY A 479 -1.65 -20.76 3.77
CA GLY A 479 -3.03 -20.75 3.32
C GLY A 479 -3.99 -21.59 4.18
N PRO A 480 -5.19 -21.90 3.64
CA PRO A 480 -6.16 -22.73 4.32
C PRO A 480 -5.65 -24.16 4.52
N PRO A 481 -5.96 -24.81 5.67
CA PRO A 481 -5.52 -26.18 5.96
C PRO A 481 -6.01 -27.18 4.90
N GLN A 482 -5.06 -27.83 4.21
CA GLN A 482 -5.33 -28.86 3.21
C GLN A 482 -4.08 -29.67 2.88
N LYS A 483 -4.20 -30.71 2.05
CA LYS A 483 -3.07 -31.47 1.53
C LYS A 483 -2.56 -30.85 0.23
N TRP A 484 -1.27 -31.06 -0.06
CA TRP A 484 -0.68 -30.72 -1.34
C TRP A 484 0.22 -31.86 -1.85
N THR A 485 0.46 -31.88 -3.15
CA THR A 485 1.41 -32.77 -3.84
C THR A 485 2.33 -31.97 -4.75
N LEU A 486 3.57 -32.42 -4.91
CA LEU A 486 4.50 -31.85 -5.87
C LEU A 486 4.06 -32.15 -7.31
N ARG A 487 3.79 -31.12 -8.09
CA ARG A 487 3.40 -31.23 -9.48
C ARG A 487 4.62 -31.24 -10.42
N SER A 488 5.54 -30.30 -10.18
CA SER A 488 6.80 -30.21 -10.95
C SER A 488 7.86 -29.43 -10.15
N ALA A 489 9.11 -29.75 -10.45
CA ALA A 489 10.27 -28.98 -10.02
C ALA A 489 11.23 -28.90 -11.23
N SER A 490 11.53 -27.70 -11.66
CA SER A 490 12.49 -27.42 -12.73
C SER A 490 13.70 -26.70 -12.14
N GLY A 491 14.91 -27.09 -12.49
CA GLY A 491 16.14 -26.46 -12.00
C GLY A 491 16.42 -26.64 -10.51
N ALA A 492 15.67 -27.51 -9.80
CA ALA A 492 15.85 -27.73 -8.37
C ALA A 492 15.46 -29.15 -7.92
N SER A 493 15.99 -29.54 -6.77
CA SER A 493 15.47 -30.61 -5.94
C SER A 493 14.59 -30.05 -4.81
N VAL A 494 13.58 -30.83 -4.39
CA VAL A 494 12.63 -30.44 -3.35
C VAL A 494 12.62 -31.50 -2.24
N SER A 495 12.63 -31.07 -0.99
CA SER A 495 12.72 -31.94 0.19
C SER A 495 11.55 -32.90 0.38
N ALA A 496 10.37 -32.61 -0.18
CA ALA A 496 9.18 -33.44 -0.05
C ALA A 496 8.34 -33.45 -1.32
N LYS A 497 7.68 -34.62 -1.60
CA LYS A 497 6.76 -34.78 -2.74
C LYS A 497 5.29 -34.56 -2.37
N ALA A 498 4.96 -34.48 -1.10
CA ALA A 498 3.62 -34.22 -0.58
C ALA A 498 3.71 -33.67 0.86
N GLY A 499 2.67 -32.98 1.29
CA GLY A 499 2.58 -32.46 2.64
C GLY A 499 1.23 -31.81 2.94
N SER A 500 1.21 -30.93 3.93
CA SER A 500 0.01 -30.20 4.35
C SER A 500 0.27 -28.70 4.44
N VAL A 501 -0.79 -27.91 4.35
CA VAL A 501 -0.84 -26.49 4.66
C VAL A 501 -1.38 -26.33 6.08
N PRO A 502 -0.76 -25.55 6.96
CA PRO A 502 0.57 -24.94 6.81
C PRO A 502 1.69 -25.97 6.79
N GLY A 503 2.83 -25.60 6.22
CA GLY A 503 4.01 -26.46 6.15
C GLY A 503 5.24 -25.73 5.63
N GLU A 504 6.30 -26.49 5.38
CA GLU A 504 7.57 -25.98 4.85
C GLU A 504 8.18 -27.00 3.88
N ILE A 505 8.83 -26.51 2.85
CA ILE A 505 9.68 -27.30 1.95
C ILE A 505 11.03 -26.60 1.77
N THR A 506 12.07 -27.38 1.52
CA THR A 506 13.37 -26.85 1.13
C THR A 506 13.60 -27.09 -0.36
N VAL A 507 14.01 -26.06 -1.07
CA VAL A 507 14.32 -26.08 -2.51
C VAL A 507 15.81 -25.80 -2.70
N THR A 508 16.50 -26.71 -3.38
CA THR A 508 17.92 -26.57 -3.67
C THR A 508 18.13 -26.46 -5.18
N SER A 509 18.62 -25.30 -5.64
CA SER A 509 18.93 -25.09 -7.06
C SER A 509 20.00 -26.07 -7.53
N THR A 510 19.87 -26.55 -8.77
CA THR A 510 20.86 -27.43 -9.43
C THR A 510 21.75 -26.68 -10.43
N ALA A 511 21.59 -25.40 -10.59
CA ALA A 511 22.21 -24.59 -11.64
C ALA A 511 23.54 -23.91 -11.23
N GLY A 512 24.27 -24.43 -10.25
CA GLY A 512 25.56 -23.88 -9.82
C GLY A 512 25.46 -22.49 -9.19
N ARG A 513 26.23 -21.51 -9.69
CA ARG A 513 26.19 -20.10 -9.20
C ARG A 513 24.90 -19.37 -9.55
N VAL A 514 24.24 -19.76 -10.63
CA VAL A 514 22.95 -19.19 -11.03
C VAL A 514 21.84 -19.88 -10.24
N VAL A 515 21.01 -19.13 -9.58
CA VAL A 515 19.77 -19.64 -8.99
C VAL A 515 18.68 -19.54 -10.06
N ASP A 516 18.23 -20.67 -10.57
CA ASP A 516 17.22 -20.73 -11.64
C ASP A 516 16.32 -21.93 -11.42
N PHE A 517 15.17 -21.72 -10.80
CA PHE A 517 14.24 -22.81 -10.56
C PHE A 517 12.77 -22.35 -10.57
N ALA A 518 11.89 -23.33 -10.81
CA ALA A 518 10.45 -23.19 -10.60
C ALA A 518 9.92 -24.46 -9.93
N VAL A 519 9.13 -24.27 -8.88
CA VAL A 519 8.44 -25.33 -8.15
C VAL A 519 6.95 -25.09 -8.20
N THR A 520 6.18 -26.10 -8.59
CA THR A 520 4.72 -26.08 -8.63
C THR A 520 4.18 -27.19 -7.72
N LEU A 521 3.34 -26.81 -6.79
CA LEU A 521 2.56 -27.71 -5.95
C LEU A 521 1.10 -27.68 -6.42
N ARG A 522 0.38 -28.77 -6.16
CA ARG A 522 -1.05 -28.90 -6.43
C ARG A 522 -1.80 -29.09 -5.13
N ASP A 523 -2.81 -28.28 -4.88
CA ASP A 523 -3.66 -28.37 -3.69
C ASP A 523 -4.71 -29.50 -3.76
N GLY A 524 -5.40 -29.74 -2.64
CA GLY A 524 -6.42 -30.77 -2.55
C GLY A 524 -7.67 -30.54 -3.43
N THR A 525 -7.83 -29.34 -4.00
CA THR A 525 -8.90 -28.98 -4.95
C THR A 525 -8.48 -29.14 -6.42
N GLY A 526 -7.20 -29.48 -6.66
CA GLY A 526 -6.63 -29.65 -7.99
C GLY A 526 -6.04 -28.35 -8.59
N ARG A 527 -5.97 -27.24 -7.83
CA ARG A 527 -5.33 -25.98 -8.29
C ARG A 527 -3.84 -26.03 -8.07
N ASP A 528 -3.10 -25.50 -9.03
CA ASP A 528 -1.66 -25.35 -8.96
C ASP A 528 -1.29 -24.00 -8.32
N PHE A 529 -0.23 -24.00 -7.50
CA PHE A 529 0.39 -22.81 -6.96
C PHE A 529 1.91 -22.95 -6.99
N SER A 530 2.60 -21.89 -7.38
CA SER A 530 4.00 -21.96 -7.79
C SER A 530 4.86 -20.92 -7.10
N TYR A 531 6.16 -21.18 -7.04
CA TYR A 531 7.18 -20.20 -6.75
C TYR A 531 8.33 -20.43 -7.72
N SER A 532 8.84 -19.35 -8.29
CA SER A 532 10.01 -19.38 -9.15
C SER A 532 11.02 -18.31 -8.74
N ARG A 533 12.29 -18.58 -8.95
CA ARG A 533 13.35 -17.62 -8.69
C ARG A 533 14.44 -17.73 -9.76
N PHE A 534 14.85 -16.56 -10.23
CA PHE A 534 16.03 -16.40 -11.04
C PHE A 534 16.96 -15.38 -10.37
N PHE A 535 18.24 -15.72 -10.23
CA PHE A 535 19.30 -14.81 -9.84
C PHE A 535 20.59 -15.23 -10.51
N ALA A 536 21.16 -14.34 -11.32
CA ALA A 536 22.46 -14.52 -11.95
C ALA A 536 23.45 -13.54 -11.29
N PRO A 537 24.44 -14.02 -10.53
CA PRO A 537 25.47 -13.15 -9.98
C PRO A 537 26.29 -12.52 -11.10
N ILE A 538 26.63 -11.25 -10.94
CA ILE A 538 27.42 -10.46 -11.85
C ILE A 538 28.73 -10.12 -11.15
N ASP A 539 29.88 -10.51 -11.71
CA ASP A 539 31.17 -10.26 -11.08
C ASP A 539 31.56 -8.78 -11.26
N TRP A 540 31.02 -7.93 -10.39
CA TRP A 540 31.23 -6.49 -10.43
C TRP A 540 32.57 -6.06 -9.82
N HIS A 541 33.23 -5.09 -10.47
CA HIS A 541 34.26 -4.24 -9.93
C HIS A 541 33.68 -2.81 -9.81
N LEU A 542 33.56 -2.29 -8.57
CA LEU A 542 32.87 -1.02 -8.27
C LEU A 542 33.88 -0.01 -7.75
N ARG A 543 33.90 1.18 -8.33
CA ARG A 543 34.73 2.31 -7.93
C ARG A 543 33.84 3.52 -7.62
N PHE A 544 34.00 4.09 -6.44
CA PHE A 544 33.22 5.21 -5.96
C PHE A 544 34.05 6.48 -5.85
N TYR A 545 33.40 7.60 -6.08
CA TYR A 545 34.01 8.94 -6.13
C TYR A 545 33.16 9.93 -5.35
N ASP A 546 33.81 10.86 -4.63
CA ASP A 546 33.15 12.01 -4.01
C ASP A 546 32.99 13.12 -5.02
N ILE A 547 31.75 13.55 -5.27
CA ILE A 547 31.41 14.61 -6.20
C ILE A 547 30.83 15.85 -5.50
N SER A 548 31.00 15.99 -4.18
CA SER A 548 30.46 17.09 -3.36
C SER A 548 30.88 18.49 -3.84
N ALA A 549 32.01 18.61 -4.52
CA ALA A 549 32.44 19.86 -5.13
C ALA A 549 31.65 20.25 -6.40
N ARG A 550 30.66 19.46 -6.86
CA ARG A 550 29.94 19.61 -8.14
C ARG A 550 28.44 19.46 -7.93
N THR A 551 27.82 20.36 -7.23
CA THR A 551 26.52 20.17 -6.55
C THR A 551 25.26 20.36 -7.41
N TYR A 552 25.30 20.80 -8.67
CA TYR A 552 24.08 21.31 -9.34
C TYR A 552 23.69 20.61 -10.65
N GLU A 553 24.56 19.86 -11.26
CA GLU A 553 24.29 19.14 -12.54
C GLU A 553 24.73 17.70 -12.46
N PRO A 554 24.15 16.80 -13.28
CA PRO A 554 24.66 15.45 -13.42
C PRO A 554 26.16 15.46 -13.70
N PRO A 555 26.96 14.63 -13.03
CA PRO A 555 28.42 14.70 -13.15
C PRO A 555 28.88 14.26 -14.56
N ASP A 556 29.91 14.96 -15.09
CA ASP A 556 30.68 14.46 -16.23
C ASP A 556 31.58 13.32 -15.76
N MET A 557 31.26 12.10 -16.16
CA MET A 557 31.98 10.91 -15.73
C MET A 557 33.42 10.84 -16.26
N ALA A 558 33.73 11.47 -17.41
CA ALA A 558 35.09 11.58 -17.90
C ALA A 558 35.99 12.47 -16.99
N MET A 559 35.36 13.44 -16.34
CA MET A 559 36.04 14.28 -15.34
C MET A 559 36.03 13.61 -13.96
N THR A 560 34.95 12.92 -13.61
CA THR A 560 34.81 12.21 -12.34
C THR A 560 35.88 11.11 -12.17
N GLN A 561 36.21 10.37 -13.22
CA GLN A 561 37.26 9.35 -13.22
C GLN A 561 38.65 9.88 -12.91
N LYS A 562 38.89 11.18 -13.00
CA LYS A 562 40.15 11.84 -12.61
C LYS A 562 40.22 12.18 -11.13
N LEU A 563 39.11 12.05 -10.39
CA LEU A 563 39.08 12.20 -8.95
C LEU A 563 39.70 11.00 -8.24
N PRO A 564 40.14 11.15 -6.99
CA PRO A 564 40.52 10.00 -6.18
C PRO A 564 39.39 9.01 -6.02
N VAL A 565 39.69 7.73 -6.17
CA VAL A 565 38.76 6.65 -5.82
C VAL A 565 38.69 6.58 -4.29
N ILE A 566 37.50 6.75 -3.74
CA ILE A 566 37.29 6.72 -2.27
C ILE A 566 36.92 5.33 -1.77
N LEU A 567 36.36 4.49 -2.64
CA LEU A 567 36.11 3.06 -2.36
C LEU A 567 36.29 2.26 -3.64
N ASP A 568 37.11 1.21 -3.59
CA ASP A 568 37.31 0.21 -4.65
C ASP A 568 36.94 -1.16 -4.08
N THR A 569 35.95 -1.83 -4.68
CA THR A 569 35.42 -3.09 -4.13
C THR A 569 34.90 -4.02 -5.21
N ARG A 570 34.69 -5.30 -4.84
CA ARG A 570 34.04 -6.30 -5.68
C ARG A 570 32.76 -6.80 -5.05
N ALA A 571 31.75 -7.08 -5.88
CA ALA A 571 30.45 -7.57 -5.43
C ALA A 571 29.84 -8.53 -6.47
N ASP A 572 28.94 -9.41 -6.04
CA ASP A 572 28.16 -10.29 -6.94
C ASP A 572 26.86 -9.66 -7.40
N ARG A 573 26.55 -8.45 -6.91
CA ARG A 573 25.35 -7.66 -7.22
C ARG A 573 25.56 -6.18 -6.97
N ILE A 574 24.74 -5.36 -7.61
CA ILE A 574 24.49 -3.96 -7.26
C ILE A 574 23.07 -3.91 -6.71
N ASP A 575 22.90 -3.64 -5.42
CA ASP A 575 21.60 -3.61 -4.74
C ASP A 575 21.70 -2.72 -3.49
N TYR A 576 21.67 -1.42 -3.70
CA TYR A 576 21.80 -0.39 -2.67
C TYR A 576 20.47 0.27 -2.40
N LEU A 577 20.20 0.54 -1.14
CA LEU A 577 19.08 1.36 -0.66
C LEU A 577 19.48 1.95 0.68
N SER A 578 19.52 3.26 0.79
CA SER A 578 19.87 3.93 2.04
C SER A 578 19.39 5.39 2.06
N GLY A 579 18.95 5.89 3.21
CA GLY A 579 18.83 7.32 3.51
C GLY A 579 20.10 7.90 4.14
N ARG A 580 21.22 7.19 4.05
CA ARG A 580 22.57 7.57 4.52
C ARG A 580 23.58 7.04 3.51
N ALA A 581 24.85 6.96 3.90
CA ALA A 581 25.86 6.33 3.04
C ALA A 581 25.44 4.93 2.57
N ILE A 582 25.53 4.68 1.28
CA ILE A 582 25.17 3.40 0.66
C ILE A 582 26.17 2.28 0.95
N ALA A 583 27.37 2.62 1.37
CA ALA A 583 28.38 1.68 1.85
C ALA A 583 29.28 2.34 2.91
N GLN A 584 29.89 1.52 3.76
CA GLN A 584 30.84 2.02 4.79
C GLN A 584 32.01 2.73 4.13
N GLY A 585 32.33 3.92 4.60
CA GLY A 585 33.44 4.74 4.12
C GLY A 585 33.06 5.71 3.01
N LEU A 586 31.81 5.72 2.56
CA LEU A 586 31.29 6.71 1.62
C LEU A 586 30.62 7.88 2.35
N PRO A 587 30.58 9.08 1.76
CA PRO A 587 29.71 10.16 2.24
C PRO A 587 28.23 9.75 2.10
N ASN A 588 27.34 10.46 2.81
CA ASN A 588 25.89 10.21 2.75
C ASN A 588 25.31 10.58 1.38
N ASP A 589 25.81 11.66 0.81
CA ASP A 589 25.32 12.29 -0.40
C ASP A 589 26.48 12.62 -1.35
N HIS A 590 26.17 13.05 -2.57
CA HIS A 590 27.14 13.52 -3.58
C HIS A 590 28.20 12.48 -3.94
N ILE A 591 27.75 11.30 -4.29
CA ILE A 591 28.61 10.22 -4.74
C ILE A 591 28.40 9.89 -6.22
N ALA A 592 29.44 9.41 -6.89
CA ALA A 592 29.33 8.76 -8.18
C ALA A 592 29.98 7.38 -8.14
N MET A 593 29.48 6.47 -8.96
CA MET A 593 30.00 5.11 -9.06
C MET A 593 30.22 4.71 -10.53
N ILE A 594 31.30 3.95 -10.76
CA ILE A 594 31.51 3.20 -11.99
C ILE A 594 31.62 1.73 -11.62
N GLY A 595 30.74 0.92 -12.20
CA GLY A 595 30.74 -0.54 -12.08
C GLY A 595 31.06 -1.17 -13.42
N GLU A 596 32.00 -2.11 -13.45
CA GLU A 596 32.29 -2.96 -14.59
C GLU A 596 32.10 -4.40 -14.17
N GLY A 597 31.39 -5.19 -14.98
CA GLY A 597 31.07 -6.56 -14.60
C GLY A 597 30.85 -7.48 -15.77
N VAL A 598 30.88 -8.77 -15.49
CA VAL A 598 30.62 -9.83 -16.47
C VAL A 598 29.52 -10.74 -15.93
N VAL A 599 28.57 -11.07 -16.79
CA VAL A 599 27.51 -12.03 -16.48
C VAL A 599 27.48 -13.13 -17.52
N GLU A 600 27.24 -14.37 -17.07
CA GLU A 600 26.97 -15.52 -17.94
C GLU A 600 25.53 -15.96 -17.73
N LEU A 601 24.67 -15.78 -18.73
CA LEU A 601 23.27 -16.11 -18.70
C LEU A 601 23.00 -17.45 -19.39
N PRO A 602 22.12 -18.30 -18.88
CA PRO A 602 21.63 -19.46 -19.58
C PRO A 602 21.00 -19.07 -20.93
N LYS A 603 20.75 -20.06 -21.79
CA LYS A 603 19.99 -19.80 -23.02
C LYS A 603 18.59 -19.30 -22.69
N GLY A 604 18.16 -18.23 -23.35
CA GLY A 604 16.83 -17.66 -23.17
C GLY A 604 16.79 -16.16 -23.43
N ALA A 605 15.61 -15.59 -23.22
CA ALA A 605 15.37 -14.16 -23.21
C ALA A 605 15.26 -13.66 -21.77
N PHE A 606 15.87 -12.54 -21.48
CA PHE A 606 15.88 -11.92 -20.17
C PHE A 606 15.62 -10.42 -20.29
N THR A 607 15.40 -9.78 -19.18
CA THR A 607 15.36 -8.32 -19.04
C THR A 607 16.48 -7.88 -18.11
N LEU A 608 17.32 -6.96 -18.58
CA LEU A 608 18.16 -6.15 -17.71
C LEU A 608 17.31 -5.03 -17.14
N ARG A 609 17.23 -4.96 -15.82
CA ARG A 609 16.44 -3.97 -15.08
C ARG A 609 17.35 -3.13 -14.21
N THR A 610 17.13 -1.81 -14.22
CA THR A 610 17.65 -0.90 -13.20
C THR A 610 16.51 -0.32 -12.40
N ILE A 611 16.77 -0.08 -11.11
CA ILE A 611 15.96 0.80 -10.26
C ILE A 611 16.96 1.79 -9.69
N SER A 612 16.78 3.08 -9.97
CA SER A 612 17.73 4.10 -9.55
C SER A 612 17.06 5.37 -9.03
N ASP A 613 17.72 5.96 -8.06
CA ASP A 613 17.57 7.27 -7.47
C ASP A 613 18.99 7.72 -7.09
N ASP A 614 19.64 8.64 -7.73
CA ASP A 614 19.33 9.39 -8.95
C ASP A 614 19.76 8.65 -10.24
N GLY A 615 20.64 9.32 -11.02
CA GLY A 615 20.94 8.99 -12.41
C GLY A 615 21.75 7.73 -12.66
N VAL A 616 21.35 6.96 -13.66
CA VAL A 616 22.01 5.73 -14.09
C VAL A 616 22.20 5.66 -15.59
N ARG A 617 23.34 5.11 -16.02
CA ARG A 617 23.61 4.68 -17.39
C ARG A 617 24.11 3.24 -17.39
N VAL A 618 23.65 2.46 -18.35
CA VAL A 618 24.11 1.07 -18.50
C VAL A 618 24.49 0.76 -19.93
N TRP A 619 25.65 0.15 -20.08
CA TRP A 619 26.13 -0.42 -21.35
C TRP A 619 26.14 -1.95 -21.26
N VAL A 620 25.76 -2.57 -22.36
CA VAL A 620 25.89 -4.01 -22.60
C VAL A 620 26.77 -4.20 -23.83
N ASP A 621 27.85 -4.91 -23.68
CA ASP A 621 28.84 -5.20 -24.76
C ASP A 621 29.29 -3.92 -25.50
N GLY A 622 29.53 -2.84 -24.74
CA GLY A 622 29.95 -1.53 -25.22
C GLY A 622 28.84 -0.64 -25.77
N LYS A 623 27.59 -1.11 -25.89
CA LYS A 623 26.46 -0.34 -26.39
C LYS A 623 25.68 0.24 -25.21
N LEU A 624 25.45 1.55 -25.19
CA LEU A 624 24.56 2.23 -24.24
C LEU A 624 23.10 1.75 -24.46
N VAL A 625 22.49 1.18 -23.43
CA VAL A 625 21.15 0.58 -23.49
C VAL A 625 20.15 1.24 -22.52
N ILE A 626 20.63 1.81 -21.42
CA ILE A 626 19.85 2.65 -20.50
C ILE A 626 20.61 3.97 -20.34
N ASP A 627 19.92 5.10 -20.56
CA ASP A 627 20.46 6.44 -20.38
C ASP A 627 19.44 7.31 -19.63
N ARG A 628 19.53 7.26 -18.30
CA ARG A 628 18.72 8.03 -17.35
C ARG A 628 19.67 8.89 -16.53
N TRP A 629 20.18 9.98 -17.13
CA TRP A 629 21.26 10.79 -16.53
C TRP A 629 20.76 12.15 -16.08
N ASP A 630 19.79 12.12 -15.19
CA ASP A 630 19.15 13.29 -14.55
C ASP A 630 18.89 13.00 -13.07
N VAL A 631 18.58 14.04 -12.30
CA VAL A 631 18.14 13.93 -10.91
C VAL A 631 16.67 13.53 -10.89
N HIS A 632 16.34 12.42 -10.24
CA HIS A 632 14.97 11.89 -10.20
C HIS A 632 14.74 11.00 -8.97
N GLU A 633 13.47 10.88 -8.55
CA GLU A 633 13.05 9.85 -7.60
C GLU A 633 13.18 8.44 -8.23
N SER A 634 13.14 7.39 -7.40
CA SER A 634 13.31 6.01 -7.87
C SER A 634 12.45 5.65 -9.07
N ILE A 635 13.08 5.25 -10.15
CA ILE A 635 12.46 4.85 -11.42
C ILE A 635 12.97 3.47 -11.85
N VAL A 636 12.10 2.72 -12.54
CA VAL A 636 12.43 1.41 -13.15
C VAL A 636 12.67 1.59 -14.64
N ASP A 637 13.84 1.21 -15.11
CA ASP A 637 14.15 1.08 -16.54
C ASP A 637 14.41 -0.38 -16.89
N GLU A 638 13.88 -0.85 -18.03
CA GLU A 638 13.95 -2.24 -18.47
C GLU A 638 14.35 -2.32 -19.94
N VAL A 639 15.32 -3.18 -20.25
CA VAL A 639 15.72 -3.47 -21.63
C VAL A 639 15.92 -4.98 -21.84
N PRO A 640 15.57 -5.53 -23.01
CA PRO A 640 15.79 -6.94 -23.30
C PRO A 640 17.29 -7.25 -23.41
N ILE A 641 17.69 -8.42 -22.89
CA ILE A 641 19.04 -8.99 -23.03
C ILE A 641 18.92 -10.48 -23.34
N SER A 642 19.78 -10.98 -24.22
CA SER A 642 19.82 -12.40 -24.60
C SER A 642 20.60 -13.26 -23.61
N GLY A 643 20.44 -14.57 -23.69
CA GLY A 643 21.37 -15.50 -23.03
C GLY A 643 22.76 -15.43 -23.66
N GLY A 644 23.78 -15.72 -22.87
CA GLY A 644 25.17 -15.68 -23.24
C GLY A 644 26.07 -14.95 -22.24
N ARG A 645 27.34 -14.76 -22.61
CA ARG A 645 28.27 -13.94 -21.84
C ARG A 645 28.13 -12.48 -22.28
N HIS A 646 27.94 -11.57 -21.30
CA HIS A 646 27.86 -10.14 -21.56
C HIS A 646 28.80 -9.36 -20.64
N GLU A 647 29.40 -8.30 -21.20
CA GLU A 647 30.17 -7.30 -20.48
C GLU A 647 29.26 -6.12 -20.18
N LEU A 648 29.13 -5.77 -18.88
CA LEU A 648 28.29 -4.72 -18.42
C LEU A 648 29.13 -3.57 -17.87
N LYS A 649 28.73 -2.34 -18.15
CA LYS A 649 29.24 -1.15 -17.48
C LYS A 649 28.08 -0.35 -16.95
N VAL A 650 28.18 0.12 -15.72
CA VAL A 650 27.21 0.99 -15.05
C VAL A 650 27.89 2.27 -14.59
N GLU A 651 27.29 3.40 -14.88
CA GLU A 651 27.60 4.68 -14.26
C GLU A 651 26.38 5.09 -13.44
N TYR A 652 26.62 5.60 -12.25
CA TYR A 652 25.59 6.03 -11.32
C TYR A 652 26.03 7.27 -10.58
N PHE A 653 25.10 8.14 -10.23
CA PHE A 653 25.34 9.19 -9.25
C PHE A 653 24.12 9.35 -8.33
N GLU A 654 24.41 9.75 -7.10
CA GLU A 654 23.47 10.15 -6.06
C GLU A 654 23.78 11.58 -5.66
N ARG A 655 22.76 12.42 -5.59
CA ARG A 655 22.93 13.83 -5.24
C ARG A 655 22.66 14.07 -3.76
N THR A 656 21.45 13.85 -3.31
CA THR A 656 21.04 14.09 -1.91
C THR A 656 19.80 13.29 -1.54
N GLY A 657 19.74 12.84 -0.29
CA GLY A 657 18.54 12.26 0.28
C GLY A 657 18.56 10.74 0.37
N TRP A 658 17.56 10.10 -0.20
CA TRP A 658 17.52 8.65 -0.30
C TRP A 658 18.15 8.19 -1.61
N ALA A 659 19.02 7.20 -1.51
CA ALA A 659 19.68 6.58 -2.64
C ALA A 659 19.12 5.18 -2.90
N GLU A 660 18.79 4.85 -4.13
CA GLU A 660 18.51 3.47 -4.57
C GLU A 660 19.27 3.19 -5.86
N LEU A 661 20.02 2.09 -5.86
CA LEU A 661 20.57 1.53 -7.09
C LEU A 661 20.48 0.01 -7.06
N ARG A 662 19.67 -0.55 -7.95
CA ARG A 662 19.58 -1.98 -8.21
C ARG A 662 19.84 -2.25 -9.68
N VAL A 663 20.73 -3.19 -9.97
CA VAL A 663 20.98 -3.68 -11.33
C VAL A 663 20.81 -5.19 -11.31
N GLU A 664 19.81 -5.68 -11.99
CA GLU A 664 19.46 -7.11 -11.95
C GLU A 664 19.04 -7.65 -13.31
N ILE A 665 19.23 -8.95 -13.49
CA ILE A 665 18.69 -9.68 -14.64
C ILE A 665 17.44 -10.41 -14.18
N VAL A 666 16.35 -10.24 -14.94
CA VAL A 666 15.05 -10.86 -14.68
C VAL A 666 14.72 -11.83 -15.80
N ARG A 667 14.19 -13.00 -15.44
CA ARG A 667 13.67 -13.98 -16.39
C ARG A 667 12.19 -13.78 -16.60
N HIS A 668 11.72 -13.82 -17.86
CA HIS A 668 10.30 -13.76 -18.21
C HIS A 668 9.59 -15.10 -18.05
#